data_afd1e0fb9ed55e286e4a96b148cc6f7a
#
_entry.id   afd1e0fb9ed55e286e4a96b148cc6f7a
#
_cell.length_a   1.000
_cell.length_b   1.000
_cell.length_c   1.000
_cell.angle_alpha   90.00
_cell.angle_beta   90.00
_cell.angle_gamma   90.00
#
_symmetry.space_group_name_H-M   'P 1'
#
loop_
_entity.id
_entity.type
_entity.pdbx_description
1 polymer ?
#
loop_
_entity_poly.entity_id
_entity_poly.type
_entity_poly.pdbx_seq_one_letter_code
_entity_poly.pdbx_strand_id
1 'polypeptide(L)'
;MNATISEQATVNFYNWEYRGRGYYHFDEQVGIEPPYIPFRFKSYSDVSMVDDGKMPSLMEWISTLIKSTPLKPIEEHNELLPLVPNPIRSISERVGFSLSFYGDEEIATAISIEFLTMLCFSDSPISFEIIGTHETITLQFVCSSVDVMRVRTQIKAYFPKLIIKEKDIKDLGFDFNQQVAIADFGLCDEFMRPIHSPSSFAIDPLASIIATLENLQEDDIILLQVIFKGITAPWAKDIPYSVSDGRGGSFFIDSPEMLVCAKDKISAPLFSCILRIATQGITDARSQYLASELAQSITSVSASAYNKLIPLSNEGYDYNDHLYNVYHRTTNRLGMILNATELNTFVHYPNKTVVSKKLRLNEGKTKRQETASTDGIYIGTNLHHGQEYPILLGTELRLSHTHIIGATGVGKSTLIANMMLADIKADRGCALFDPHGDICDDILKRIPEHHINDVIIIDPSDSEYPIGFNLLEAHTEAEKIVLSSDLVSAFKRHATAWGDNMTAVLQNAVNTILDSTRGGTLIELKRFLIEESYRNEYLTSVADPSLHYYWRHEYPMVRKGIAPLLTRIDTFLRPKLVRYMLAQKSGVDISKCLRENKVVLLKLSQGLIGEQNSYLLGSLFLAKFNQAALARQSESREARTPYMLYLDEFQNFITPSIERIISGARKYALGITIAHQELGQIQDTSLLNSILSNPKTRICFRLGDNDAKRLESGFSYFEQSDLQNLGRGEAIMRIGSSSNDCNLQTVVLTDRDIDYSESIRENVRSQYGTPRADVEELLLSLLPKISKTQKKKEETHTAKSIPSEVELPTPIKEIVEDAVSHTNLDVQKETYLKEVEKDEQVQAHKAIQNYLVSIGQQRGFAVHLETETTSGGRIDVTLKRDTTEIAVEISVTNTIDYEVKNIEKCIDEGYSRVFMISESKVHTNNIKKRTKETVREQDFKKVKFGSPAQFLTYLNSFDRKPKEKVKRVRGYRVKSNQVDVNDNEAKSRNSKIQDIILRSVKKTPKKG
;
A
#
# COMPACT_ATOMS: atom_id res chain seq x y z
N MET A 1 58.93 21.50 -45.78
CA MET A 1 59.56 21.02 -44.53
C MET A 1 59.07 19.62 -44.33
N ASN A 2 59.97 18.62 -44.29
CA ASN A 2 59.53 17.24 -44.01
C ASN A 2 59.05 17.17 -42.54
N ALA A 3 57.78 16.72 -42.31
CA ALA A 3 57.28 16.54 -41.00
C ALA A 3 58.17 15.61 -40.16
N THR A 4 58.37 15.94 -38.91
CA THR A 4 59.10 15.09 -37.98
C THR A 4 58.34 13.76 -37.73
N ILE A 5 59.02 12.70 -37.33
CA ILE A 5 58.41 11.41 -36.99
C ILE A 5 57.37 11.61 -35.94
N SER A 6 57.54 12.52 -34.98
CA SER A 6 56.64 12.88 -33.96
C SER A 6 55.38 13.55 -34.52
N GLU A 7 55.51 14.49 -35.44
CA GLU A 7 54.35 15.16 -36.08
C GLU A 7 53.54 14.14 -36.91
N GLN A 8 54.18 13.27 -37.62
CA GLN A 8 53.57 12.24 -38.44
C GLN A 8 52.81 11.20 -37.57
N ALA A 9 53.41 10.81 -36.44
CA ALA A 9 52.78 9.92 -35.48
C ALA A 9 51.54 10.58 -34.83
N THR A 10 51.62 11.89 -34.55
CA THR A 10 50.50 12.67 -34.02
C THR A 10 49.35 12.75 -35.03
N VAL A 11 49.62 13.01 -36.29
CA VAL A 11 48.63 13.02 -37.38
C VAL A 11 47.97 11.63 -37.51
N ASN A 12 48.75 10.57 -37.48
CA ASN A 12 48.22 9.20 -37.56
C ASN A 12 47.33 8.86 -36.35
N PHE A 13 47.72 9.34 -35.17
CA PHE A 13 46.88 9.17 -33.96
C PHE A 13 45.53 9.86 -34.14
N TYR A 14 45.45 11.12 -34.52
CA TYR A 14 44.21 11.83 -34.70
C TYR A 14 43.33 11.26 -35.83
N ASN A 15 43.92 10.84 -36.93
CA ASN A 15 43.19 10.17 -38.01
C ASN A 15 42.56 8.82 -37.56
N TRP A 16 43.26 8.10 -36.67
CA TRP A 16 42.77 6.84 -36.12
C TRP A 16 41.72 7.05 -35.04
N GLU A 17 41.99 7.95 -34.07
CA GLU A 17 41.08 8.16 -32.93
C GLU A 17 39.76 8.83 -33.34
N TYR A 18 39.81 9.71 -34.34
CA TYR A 18 38.63 10.43 -34.82
C TYR A 18 37.50 9.46 -35.28
N ARG A 19 37.83 8.24 -35.66
CA ARG A 19 36.89 7.18 -36.02
C ARG A 19 36.00 6.76 -34.85
N GLY A 20 36.47 6.88 -33.63
CA GLY A 20 35.76 6.53 -32.42
C GLY A 20 34.90 7.64 -31.81
N ARG A 21 34.86 8.84 -32.43
CA ARG A 21 34.13 10.02 -31.93
C ARG A 21 32.65 10.08 -32.34
N GLY A 22 32.22 9.34 -33.41
CA GLY A 22 30.83 9.35 -33.91
C GLY A 22 30.54 10.42 -34.98
N TYR A 23 31.55 11.06 -35.56
CA TYR A 23 31.36 12.17 -36.52
C TYR A 23 31.05 11.72 -37.94
N TYR A 24 31.56 10.58 -38.39
CA TYR A 24 31.43 10.13 -39.79
C TYR A 24 30.01 9.71 -40.10
N HIS A 25 29.45 10.25 -41.19
CA HIS A 25 28.19 9.84 -41.77
C HIS A 25 28.35 9.50 -43.26
N PHE A 26 27.37 8.74 -43.78
CA PHE A 26 27.35 8.19 -45.13
C PHE A 26 25.94 8.36 -45.74
N ASP A 27 25.87 8.28 -47.06
CA ASP A 27 24.61 8.40 -47.78
C ASP A 27 23.70 7.16 -47.65
N GLU A 28 24.23 6.06 -47.09
CA GLU A 28 23.49 4.81 -46.87
C GLU A 28 23.57 4.40 -45.39
N GLN A 29 22.66 3.51 -44.99
CA GLN A 29 22.63 2.94 -43.62
C GLN A 29 23.85 2.07 -43.37
N VAL A 30 24.50 2.27 -42.24
CA VAL A 30 25.75 1.60 -41.87
C VAL A 30 25.63 0.88 -40.53
N GLY A 31 26.48 -0.15 -40.34
CA GLY A 31 26.66 -0.75 -39.03
C GLY A 31 27.26 0.26 -38.06
N ILE A 32 26.79 0.24 -36.82
CA ILE A 32 27.19 1.23 -35.81
C ILE A 32 28.64 1.09 -35.38
N GLU A 33 29.25 -0.10 -35.42
CA GLU A 33 30.64 -0.32 -35.05
C GLU A 33 31.58 0.32 -36.09
N PRO A 34 32.46 1.26 -35.68
CA PRO A 34 33.40 1.87 -36.60
C PRO A 34 34.35 0.81 -37.21
N PRO A 35 34.63 0.88 -38.52
CA PRO A 35 35.58 -0.03 -39.17
C PRO A 35 36.92 -0.01 -38.46
N TYR A 36 37.31 -1.18 -37.93
CA TYR A 36 38.57 -1.30 -37.17
C TYR A 36 39.76 -1.36 -38.09
N ILE A 37 40.73 -0.52 -37.79
CA ILE A 37 42.08 -0.56 -38.36
C ILE A 37 43.07 -0.60 -37.20
N PRO A 38 43.98 -1.56 -37.14
CA PRO A 38 45.01 -1.59 -36.09
C PRO A 38 45.83 -0.29 -36.07
N PHE A 39 46.08 0.25 -34.87
CA PHE A 39 46.92 1.42 -34.73
C PHE A 39 48.40 1.03 -34.98
N ARG A 40 48.97 1.53 -36.06
CA ARG A 40 50.35 1.24 -36.46
C ARG A 40 51.26 2.43 -36.27
N PHE A 41 51.62 2.69 -35.02
CA PHE A 41 52.49 3.80 -34.66
C PHE A 41 53.94 3.58 -35.11
N LYS A 42 54.48 2.35 -35.17
CA LYS A 42 55.88 1.96 -35.34
C LYS A 42 56.16 1.21 -36.63
N SER A 43 55.37 1.28 -37.64
CA SER A 43 55.53 0.52 -38.87
C SER A 43 56.56 1.12 -39.84
N TYR A 44 57.34 2.05 -39.36
CA TYR A 44 58.35 2.73 -40.22
C TYR A 44 59.81 2.22 -40.13
N SER A 45 60.02 1.13 -39.41
CA SER A 45 61.30 0.44 -39.46
C SER A 45 61.14 -0.97 -40.03
N ASP A 46 61.04 -1.08 -41.35
CA ASP A 46 61.39 -2.33 -42.04
C ASP A 46 62.95 -2.55 -42.03
N VAL A 47 63.62 -2.12 -40.98
CA VAL A 47 64.93 -2.58 -40.66
C VAL A 47 64.78 -3.75 -39.71
N SER A 48 64.76 -4.95 -40.28
CA SER A 48 65.00 -6.14 -39.51
C SER A 48 66.43 -6.00 -38.90
N MET A 49 66.45 -5.51 -37.61
CA MET A 49 67.67 -5.69 -36.84
C MET A 49 67.76 -7.19 -36.53
N VAL A 50 68.53 -7.88 -37.31
CA VAL A 50 69.01 -9.20 -36.95
C VAL A 50 69.97 -8.97 -35.80
N ASP A 51 69.56 -9.16 -34.58
CA ASP A 51 70.39 -9.23 -33.40
C ASP A 51 71.18 -10.55 -33.49
N ASP A 52 72.47 -10.46 -33.94
CA ASP A 52 73.38 -11.63 -33.97
C ASP A 52 73.96 -11.95 -32.58
N GLY A 53 73.42 -11.31 -31.48
CA GLY A 53 73.84 -11.51 -30.09
C GLY A 53 75.30 -11.03 -29.79
N LYS A 54 75.93 -10.31 -30.68
CA LYS A 54 77.26 -9.73 -30.46
C LYS A 54 77.14 -8.26 -30.12
N MET A 55 77.87 -7.83 -29.10
CA MET A 55 77.99 -6.41 -28.83
C MET A 55 78.83 -5.77 -29.97
N PRO A 56 78.38 -4.67 -30.59
CA PRO A 56 79.14 -3.97 -31.64
C PRO A 56 80.46 -3.54 -31.08
N SER A 57 81.53 -3.83 -31.86
CA SER A 57 82.85 -3.41 -31.52
C SER A 57 82.96 -1.89 -31.51
N LEU A 58 83.90 -1.31 -30.73
CA LEU A 58 84.14 0.14 -30.65
C LEU A 58 84.33 0.80 -31.99
N MET A 59 84.88 0.05 -32.96
CA MET A 59 85.13 0.50 -34.34
C MET A 59 83.80 0.50 -35.15
N GLU A 60 82.93 -0.44 -34.98
CA GLU A 60 81.53 -0.46 -35.55
C GLU A 60 80.70 0.70 -35.02
N TRP A 61 80.78 0.93 -33.74
CA TRP A 61 80.03 2.04 -33.09
C TRP A 61 80.58 3.39 -33.66
N ILE A 62 81.87 3.60 -33.83
CA ILE A 62 82.47 4.79 -34.45
C ILE A 62 82.11 4.86 -35.95
N SER A 63 82.02 3.75 -36.64
CA SER A 63 81.65 3.73 -38.06
C SER A 63 80.16 4.08 -38.29
N THR A 64 79.27 3.75 -37.35
CA THR A 64 77.84 4.15 -37.40
C THR A 64 77.68 5.63 -37.12
N LEU A 65 78.56 6.25 -36.32
CA LEU A 65 78.59 7.69 -36.10
C LEU A 65 79.10 8.51 -37.28
N ILE A 66 79.91 7.91 -38.11
CA ILE A 66 80.58 8.58 -39.30
C ILE A 66 79.76 8.35 -40.58
N LYS A 67 79.12 7.24 -40.73
CA LYS A 67 78.19 6.96 -41.84
C LYS A 67 76.81 7.52 -41.58
N SER A 68 76.60 8.81 -41.84
CA SER A 68 75.31 9.35 -42.13
C SER A 68 74.79 8.72 -43.40
N THR A 69 74.09 7.57 -43.30
CA THR A 69 73.30 7.05 -44.42
C THR A 69 72.20 8.07 -44.68
N PRO A 70 72.05 8.63 -45.86
CA PRO A 70 70.95 9.46 -46.22
C PRO A 70 69.71 8.62 -46.03
N LEU A 71 68.81 9.04 -45.13
CA LEU A 71 67.49 8.49 -45.00
C LEU A 71 66.82 8.50 -46.39
N LYS A 72 66.58 7.36 -46.98
CA LYS A 72 65.73 7.29 -48.18
C LYS A 72 64.50 8.10 -47.94
N PRO A 73 64.07 8.94 -48.88
CA PRO A 73 62.77 9.63 -48.73
C PRO A 73 61.72 8.56 -48.50
N ILE A 74 60.99 8.71 -47.43
CA ILE A 74 59.85 7.92 -47.20
C ILE A 74 58.91 8.22 -48.37
N GLU A 75 58.64 7.23 -49.22
CA GLU A 75 57.52 7.34 -50.17
C GLU A 75 56.31 7.65 -49.40
N GLU A 76 55.66 8.81 -49.65
CA GLU A 76 54.42 9.24 -49.05
C GLU A 76 53.29 8.30 -49.51
N HIS A 77 53.21 7.14 -48.91
CA HIS A 77 51.96 6.40 -48.90
C HIS A 77 51.00 7.05 -47.84
N ASN A 78 50.72 8.32 -48.10
CA ASN A 78 49.61 9.03 -47.40
C ASN A 78 48.24 8.72 -48.04
N GLU A 79 48.06 7.50 -48.53
CA GLU A 79 46.70 7.06 -48.80
C GLU A 79 46.04 6.72 -47.42
N LEU A 80 45.26 7.69 -46.86
CA LEU A 80 44.28 7.44 -45.84
C LEU A 80 43.44 6.30 -46.38
N LEU A 81 43.60 5.11 -45.81
CA LEU A 81 42.79 3.96 -46.18
C LEU A 81 41.31 4.42 -46.13
N PRO A 82 40.56 4.32 -47.26
CA PRO A 82 39.21 4.81 -47.29
C PRO A 82 38.39 4.13 -46.17
N LEU A 83 37.60 4.92 -45.46
CA LEU A 83 36.74 4.40 -44.41
C LEU A 83 35.59 3.69 -45.09
N VAL A 84 35.63 2.38 -45.17
CA VAL A 84 34.57 1.56 -45.76
C VAL A 84 33.68 1.08 -44.64
N PRO A 85 32.43 1.62 -44.52
CA PRO A 85 31.49 1.20 -43.49
C PRO A 85 31.01 -0.22 -43.75
N ASN A 86 30.63 -0.90 -42.70
CA ASN A 86 29.95 -2.20 -42.81
C ASN A 86 28.46 -1.96 -43.21
N PRO A 87 28.03 -2.39 -44.43
CA PRO A 87 26.68 -2.17 -44.87
C PRO A 87 25.71 -3.03 -44.04
N ILE A 88 24.49 -2.49 -43.75
CA ILE A 88 23.40 -3.28 -43.16
C ILE A 88 22.78 -4.13 -44.25
N ARG A 89 22.97 -5.45 -44.19
CA ARG A 89 22.46 -6.39 -45.22
C ARG A 89 21.01 -6.75 -45.05
N SER A 90 20.44 -6.66 -43.85
CA SER A 90 19.02 -6.89 -43.57
C SER A 90 18.60 -6.25 -42.26
N ILE A 91 17.42 -5.64 -42.21
CA ILE A 91 16.79 -5.14 -40.99
C ILE A 91 15.92 -6.28 -40.46
N SER A 92 16.34 -6.87 -39.34
CA SER A 92 15.50 -7.86 -38.63
C SER A 92 14.29 -7.20 -38.01
N GLU A 93 13.21 -7.96 -37.88
CA GLU A 93 12.03 -7.51 -37.12
C GLU A 93 12.41 -7.06 -35.70
N ARG A 94 11.88 -5.92 -35.27
CA ARG A 94 12.16 -5.30 -33.97
C ARG A 94 11.01 -5.54 -33.00
N VAL A 95 11.35 -5.81 -31.75
CA VAL A 95 10.39 -6.00 -30.65
C VAL A 95 10.72 -5.01 -29.54
N GLY A 96 9.70 -4.32 -29.03
CA GLY A 96 9.82 -3.35 -27.96
C GLY A 96 9.27 -3.85 -26.62
N PHE A 97 9.95 -3.48 -25.56
CA PHE A 97 9.54 -3.76 -24.18
C PHE A 97 9.52 -2.46 -23.39
N SER A 98 8.33 -2.04 -22.94
CA SER A 98 8.24 -0.98 -21.94
C SER A 98 8.59 -1.54 -20.56
N LEU A 99 9.26 -0.71 -19.78
CA LEU A 99 9.78 -1.05 -18.46
C LEU A 99 9.10 -0.19 -17.41
N SER A 100 8.69 -0.82 -16.31
CA SER A 100 8.19 -0.11 -15.14
C SER A 100 8.62 -0.79 -13.86
N PHE A 101 8.99 0.01 -12.85
CA PHE A 101 9.37 -0.43 -11.51
C PHE A 101 8.31 -0.02 -10.48
N TYR A 102 8.43 -0.59 -9.29
CA TYR A 102 7.80 -0.06 -8.10
C TYR A 102 8.56 1.17 -7.58
N GLY A 103 7.84 2.20 -7.13
CA GLY A 103 8.41 3.51 -6.80
C GLY A 103 9.51 3.55 -5.74
N ASP A 104 9.61 2.52 -4.88
CA ASP A 104 10.54 2.49 -3.75
C ASP A 104 11.82 1.70 -4.01
N GLU A 105 12.04 1.20 -5.23
CA GLU A 105 13.17 0.33 -5.50
C GLU A 105 14.44 1.12 -5.77
N GLU A 106 15.51 0.76 -5.08
CA GLU A 106 16.84 1.30 -5.28
C GLU A 106 17.68 0.32 -6.10
N ILE A 107 18.01 0.70 -7.34
CA ILE A 107 18.88 -0.09 -8.20
C ILE A 107 20.31 0.41 -8.02
N ALA A 108 21.17 -0.48 -7.52
CA ALA A 108 22.59 -0.16 -7.42
C ALA A 108 23.19 0.01 -8.82
N THR A 109 23.96 1.08 -9.03
CA THR A 109 24.65 1.40 -10.29
C THR A 109 25.51 0.23 -10.82
N ALA A 110 26.13 -0.53 -9.91
CA ALA A 110 26.92 -1.72 -10.26
C ALA A 110 26.09 -2.80 -10.99
N ILE A 111 24.83 -3.03 -10.54
CA ILE A 111 23.92 -4.01 -11.17
C ILE A 111 23.59 -3.58 -12.60
N SER A 112 23.32 -2.29 -12.83
CA SER A 112 23.05 -1.75 -14.17
C SER A 112 24.27 -1.90 -15.11
N ILE A 113 25.49 -1.68 -14.62
CA ILE A 113 26.74 -1.86 -15.39
C ILE A 113 26.97 -3.34 -15.72
N GLU A 114 26.72 -4.26 -14.76
CA GLU A 114 26.82 -5.70 -15.01
C GLU A 114 25.79 -6.16 -16.04
N PHE A 115 24.56 -5.66 -15.95
CA PHE A 115 23.52 -5.92 -16.94
C PHE A 115 23.95 -5.49 -18.34
N LEU A 116 24.47 -4.27 -18.51
CA LEU A 116 25.00 -3.79 -19.80
C LEU A 116 26.13 -4.68 -20.29
N THR A 117 27.02 -5.12 -19.38
CA THR A 117 28.11 -6.04 -19.72
C THR A 117 27.62 -7.34 -20.36
N MET A 118 26.48 -7.89 -19.86
CA MET A 118 25.85 -9.07 -20.46
C MET A 118 25.24 -8.80 -21.84
N LEU A 119 24.75 -7.58 -22.07
CA LEU A 119 24.23 -7.17 -23.37
C LEU A 119 25.31 -6.90 -24.42
N CYS A 120 26.59 -6.82 -24.03
CA CYS A 120 27.71 -6.68 -24.95
C CYS A 120 27.79 -7.79 -26.03
N PHE A 121 27.22 -8.96 -25.72
CA PHE A 121 27.22 -10.13 -26.62
C PHE A 121 25.97 -10.25 -27.49
N SER A 122 25.18 -9.19 -27.64
CA SER A 122 24.00 -9.18 -28.51
C SER A 122 24.41 -9.21 -29.98
N ASP A 123 23.65 -9.97 -30.80
CA ASP A 123 23.97 -10.13 -32.22
C ASP A 123 23.64 -8.85 -33.02
N SER A 124 22.57 -8.14 -32.61
CA SER A 124 22.11 -6.91 -33.26
C SER A 124 22.19 -5.71 -32.30
N PRO A 125 22.20 -4.47 -32.83
CA PRO A 125 22.11 -3.28 -32.02
C PRO A 125 20.82 -3.26 -31.20
N ILE A 126 20.93 -2.85 -29.93
CA ILE A 126 19.82 -2.63 -29.00
C ILE A 126 19.60 -1.12 -28.89
N SER A 127 18.32 -0.69 -28.83
CA SER A 127 17.95 0.69 -28.56
C SER A 127 17.35 0.78 -27.17
N PHE A 128 17.82 1.72 -26.36
CA PHE A 128 17.18 2.18 -25.15
C PHE A 128 16.54 3.53 -25.43
N GLU A 129 15.27 3.68 -25.08
CA GLU A 129 14.48 4.86 -25.45
C GLU A 129 13.74 5.43 -24.25
N ILE A 130 13.78 6.75 -24.10
CA ILE A 130 12.97 7.52 -23.18
C ILE A 130 12.05 8.40 -24.01
N ILE A 131 10.74 8.15 -23.91
CA ILE A 131 9.71 8.88 -24.66
C ILE A 131 8.89 9.69 -23.66
N GLY A 132 8.88 10.99 -23.80
CA GLY A 132 8.09 11.92 -23.00
C GLY A 132 6.99 12.55 -23.82
N THR A 133 5.79 12.59 -23.23
CA THR A 133 4.61 13.32 -23.72
C THR A 133 4.09 14.23 -22.61
N HIS A 134 3.07 15.02 -22.90
CA HIS A 134 2.39 15.82 -21.86
C HIS A 134 1.88 14.94 -20.68
N GLU A 135 1.40 13.74 -20.95
CA GLU A 135 0.78 12.87 -19.95
C GLU A 135 1.75 11.88 -19.28
N THR A 136 2.72 11.36 -20.04
CA THR A 136 3.52 10.22 -19.59
C THR A 136 4.97 10.26 -20.04
N ILE A 137 5.86 9.69 -19.22
CA ILE A 137 7.23 9.35 -19.57
C ILE A 137 7.35 7.83 -19.60
N THR A 138 7.83 7.29 -20.72
CA THR A 138 7.96 5.83 -20.91
C THR A 138 9.42 5.48 -21.20
N LEU A 139 9.93 4.46 -20.51
CA LEU A 139 11.22 3.86 -20.79
C LEU A 139 11.00 2.53 -21.51
N GLN A 140 11.78 2.27 -22.57
CA GLN A 140 11.68 1.02 -23.31
C GLN A 140 13.02 0.56 -23.87
N PHE A 141 13.19 -0.77 -23.99
CA PHE A 141 14.19 -1.38 -24.83
C PHE A 141 13.57 -1.87 -26.12
N VAL A 142 14.30 -1.69 -27.22
CA VAL A 142 13.94 -2.24 -28.54
C VAL A 142 15.10 -3.06 -29.05
N CYS A 143 14.87 -4.33 -29.38
CA CYS A 143 15.90 -5.22 -29.88
C CYS A 143 15.39 -6.04 -31.11
N SER A 144 16.29 -6.75 -31.76
CA SER A 144 15.93 -7.70 -32.81
C SER A 144 15.14 -8.87 -32.23
N SER A 145 14.23 -9.46 -33.01
CA SER A 145 13.51 -10.70 -32.66
C SER A 145 14.46 -11.84 -32.27
N VAL A 146 15.69 -11.87 -32.81
CA VAL A 146 16.70 -12.86 -32.46
C VAL A 146 17.24 -12.66 -31.04
N ASP A 147 17.37 -11.42 -30.56
CA ASP A 147 17.92 -11.08 -29.27
C ASP A 147 16.87 -11.01 -28.14
N VAL A 148 15.56 -11.10 -28.48
CA VAL A 148 14.42 -10.94 -27.53
C VAL A 148 14.57 -11.83 -26.28
N MET A 149 14.81 -13.11 -26.48
CA MET A 149 14.93 -14.07 -25.39
C MET A 149 16.12 -13.74 -24.48
N ARG A 150 17.26 -13.34 -25.06
CA ARG A 150 18.46 -12.94 -24.32
C ARG A 150 18.18 -11.70 -23.48
N VAL A 151 17.70 -10.63 -24.12
CA VAL A 151 17.41 -9.35 -23.43
C VAL A 151 16.41 -9.55 -22.30
N ARG A 152 15.29 -10.24 -22.56
CA ARG A 152 14.24 -10.53 -21.55
C ARG A 152 14.78 -11.36 -20.38
N THR A 153 15.61 -12.36 -20.66
CA THR A 153 16.20 -13.21 -19.62
C THR A 153 17.17 -12.41 -18.75
N GLN A 154 18.02 -11.57 -19.36
CA GLN A 154 18.95 -10.73 -18.61
C GLN A 154 18.22 -9.66 -17.79
N ILE A 155 17.19 -9.00 -18.32
CA ILE A 155 16.38 -8.07 -17.56
C ILE A 155 15.77 -8.77 -16.33
N LYS A 156 15.19 -9.97 -16.49
CA LYS A 156 14.61 -10.72 -15.35
C LYS A 156 15.65 -11.19 -14.34
N ALA A 157 16.86 -11.51 -14.76
CA ALA A 157 17.93 -11.97 -13.88
C ALA A 157 18.50 -10.85 -13.01
N TYR A 158 18.74 -9.68 -13.60
CA TYR A 158 19.33 -8.53 -12.90
C TYR A 158 18.29 -7.65 -12.21
N PHE A 159 17.07 -7.61 -12.74
CA PHE A 159 15.95 -6.79 -12.25
C PHE A 159 14.69 -7.65 -12.05
N PRO A 160 14.66 -8.56 -11.08
CA PRO A 160 13.57 -9.53 -10.91
C PRO A 160 12.21 -8.90 -10.62
N LYS A 161 12.19 -7.69 -10.09
CA LYS A 161 10.97 -6.93 -9.77
C LYS A 161 10.51 -6.00 -10.89
N LEU A 162 11.28 -5.91 -11.99
CA LEU A 162 10.92 -5.10 -13.14
C LEU A 162 9.76 -5.74 -13.92
N ILE A 163 8.77 -4.93 -14.24
CA ILE A 163 7.66 -5.34 -15.08
C ILE A 163 7.99 -5.03 -16.53
N ILE A 164 7.94 -6.07 -17.36
CA ILE A 164 8.20 -6.00 -18.79
C ILE A 164 6.87 -6.20 -19.53
N LYS A 165 6.44 -5.19 -20.30
CA LYS A 165 5.27 -5.29 -21.18
C LYS A 165 5.74 -5.15 -22.63
N GLU A 166 5.31 -6.06 -23.51
CA GLU A 166 5.52 -5.88 -24.94
C GLU A 166 4.72 -4.66 -25.41
N LYS A 167 5.35 -3.84 -26.25
CA LYS A 167 4.76 -2.61 -26.77
C LYS A 167 4.89 -2.57 -28.28
N ASP A 168 3.87 -2.09 -28.95
CA ASP A 168 4.00 -1.71 -30.36
C ASP A 168 4.98 -0.54 -30.48
N ILE A 169 6.02 -0.76 -31.30
CA ILE A 169 7.12 0.19 -31.51
C ILE A 169 6.96 1.00 -32.78
N LYS A 170 5.92 0.75 -33.57
CA LYS A 170 5.70 1.40 -34.86
C LYS A 170 5.24 2.83 -34.69
N ASP A 171 4.53 3.11 -33.63
CA ASP A 171 4.05 4.45 -33.31
C ASP A 171 4.91 5.05 -32.19
N LEU A 172 5.66 6.10 -32.53
CA LEU A 172 6.41 6.94 -31.59
C LEU A 172 5.60 8.18 -31.14
N GLY A 173 4.39 8.36 -31.70
CA GLY A 173 3.51 9.47 -31.39
C GLY A 173 3.78 10.75 -32.20
N PHE A 174 4.81 10.80 -33.07
CA PHE A 174 5.08 11.97 -33.91
C PHE A 174 4.04 12.14 -35.01
N ASP A 175 3.56 13.39 -35.18
CA ASP A 175 2.71 13.77 -36.31
C ASP A 175 3.58 14.01 -37.56
N PHE A 176 3.38 13.21 -38.62
CA PHE A 176 4.12 13.32 -39.88
C PHE A 176 3.83 14.61 -40.68
N ASN A 177 2.81 15.38 -40.30
CA ASN A 177 2.51 16.67 -40.93
C ASN A 177 3.35 17.81 -40.34
N GLN A 178 4.08 17.56 -39.25
CA GLN A 178 4.91 18.56 -38.58
C GLN A 178 6.39 18.15 -38.62
N GLN A 179 7.28 19.14 -38.64
CA GLN A 179 8.71 18.86 -38.67
C GLN A 179 9.22 18.40 -37.30
N VAL A 180 9.99 17.29 -37.31
CA VAL A 180 10.69 16.76 -36.14
C VAL A 180 12.11 17.32 -36.10
N ALA A 181 12.52 17.96 -35.01
CA ALA A 181 13.90 18.38 -34.85
C ALA A 181 14.74 17.19 -34.34
N ILE A 182 15.77 16.79 -35.10
CA ILE A 182 16.59 15.60 -34.79
C ILE A 182 18.06 16.04 -34.62
N ALA A 183 18.73 15.54 -33.60
CA ALA A 183 20.16 15.75 -33.40
C ALA A 183 20.84 14.48 -32.88
N ASP A 184 21.93 14.10 -33.53
CA ASP A 184 22.87 13.07 -33.08
C ASP A 184 23.98 13.70 -32.22
N PHE A 185 24.60 12.90 -31.34
CA PHE A 185 25.68 13.34 -30.46
C PHE A 185 26.97 12.60 -30.75
N GLY A 186 28.11 13.29 -30.54
CA GLY A 186 29.44 12.73 -30.59
C GLY A 186 30.31 13.24 -29.45
N LEU A 187 31.50 12.65 -29.31
CA LEU A 187 32.48 13.03 -28.30
C LEU A 187 33.20 14.31 -28.72
N CYS A 188 33.30 15.31 -27.84
CA CYS A 188 33.98 16.58 -28.10
C CYS A 188 35.50 16.41 -28.31
N ASP A 189 36.12 15.64 -27.43
CA ASP A 189 37.55 15.36 -27.38
C ASP A 189 37.82 13.91 -27.73
N GLU A 190 39.12 13.48 -27.65
CA GLU A 190 39.58 12.14 -28.06
C GLU A 190 38.74 11.05 -27.35
N PHE A 191 38.33 10.04 -28.11
CA PHE A 191 37.37 9.03 -27.59
C PHE A 191 37.94 8.19 -26.44
N MET A 192 39.26 8.12 -26.23
CA MET A 192 39.85 7.48 -25.06
C MET A 192 39.71 8.31 -23.77
N ARG A 193 39.38 9.59 -23.86
CA ARG A 193 39.06 10.42 -22.71
C ARG A 193 37.64 10.12 -22.25
N PRO A 194 37.43 9.65 -20.99
CA PRO A 194 36.11 9.25 -20.55
C PRO A 194 35.18 10.44 -20.29
N ILE A 195 33.93 10.29 -20.64
CA ILE A 195 32.87 11.17 -20.16
C ILE A 195 32.55 10.91 -18.68
N HIS A 196 31.69 11.71 -18.09
CA HIS A 196 31.27 11.55 -16.68
C HIS A 196 30.64 10.19 -16.43
N SER A 197 31.06 9.48 -15.38
CA SER A 197 30.52 8.16 -15.03
C SER A 197 29.48 8.27 -13.90
N PRO A 198 28.47 7.38 -13.85
CA PRO A 198 27.39 7.43 -12.83
C PRO A 198 27.87 7.35 -11.39
N SER A 199 29.00 6.72 -11.12
CA SER A 199 29.57 6.59 -9.77
C SER A 199 30.02 7.92 -9.15
N SER A 200 30.18 8.96 -9.96
CA SER A 200 30.59 10.30 -9.52
C SER A 200 29.43 11.27 -9.29
N PHE A 201 28.20 10.86 -9.58
CA PHE A 201 27.00 11.68 -9.35
C PHE A 201 26.46 11.51 -7.93
N ALA A 202 26.06 12.63 -7.32
CA ALA A 202 25.30 12.62 -6.05
C ALA A 202 23.81 12.33 -6.26
N ILE A 203 23.31 12.60 -7.46
CA ILE A 203 21.90 12.42 -7.88
C ILE A 203 21.95 11.65 -9.21
N ASP A 204 20.92 10.86 -9.47
CA ASP A 204 20.78 10.12 -10.72
C ASP A 204 20.97 11.02 -11.97
N PRO A 205 21.86 10.67 -12.91
CA PRO A 205 22.10 11.48 -14.12
C PRO A 205 20.85 11.70 -14.98
N LEU A 206 19.89 10.77 -14.99
CA LEU A 206 18.64 10.94 -15.73
C LEU A 206 17.70 11.96 -15.09
N ALA A 207 17.93 12.41 -13.86
CA ALA A 207 17.06 13.38 -13.18
C ALA A 207 16.91 14.68 -13.97
N SER A 208 18.01 15.20 -14.55
CA SER A 208 17.98 16.42 -15.37
C SER A 208 17.20 16.22 -16.68
N ILE A 209 17.37 15.07 -17.32
CA ILE A 209 16.65 14.70 -18.55
C ILE A 209 15.15 14.55 -18.27
N ILE A 210 14.79 13.81 -17.21
CA ILE A 210 13.39 13.60 -16.81
C ILE A 210 12.73 14.90 -16.38
N ALA A 211 13.46 15.81 -15.72
CA ALA A 211 12.94 17.12 -15.35
C ALA A 211 12.57 17.98 -16.60
N THR A 212 13.34 17.88 -17.69
CA THR A 212 12.97 18.50 -18.96
C THR A 212 11.66 17.90 -19.52
N LEU A 213 11.48 16.59 -19.42
CA LEU A 213 10.28 15.88 -19.89
C LEU A 213 9.02 16.14 -19.01
N GLU A 214 9.17 16.50 -17.74
CA GLU A 214 8.05 16.87 -16.87
C GLU A 214 7.31 18.14 -17.33
N ASN A 215 8.00 19.05 -18.04
CA ASN A 215 7.46 20.36 -18.41
C ASN A 215 6.87 20.39 -19.84
N LEU A 216 6.62 19.22 -20.44
CA LEU A 216 6.03 19.14 -21.77
C LEU A 216 4.57 19.60 -21.77
N GLN A 217 4.20 20.36 -22.81
CA GLN A 217 2.85 20.83 -23.07
C GLN A 217 2.06 19.83 -23.92
N GLU A 218 0.77 20.07 -24.09
CA GLU A 218 -0.08 19.34 -25.02
C GLU A 218 0.53 19.40 -26.43
N ASP A 219 0.59 18.26 -27.13
CA ASP A 219 1.26 18.06 -28.43
C ASP A 219 2.81 18.08 -28.44
N ASP A 220 3.47 18.32 -27.30
CA ASP A 220 4.92 18.15 -27.23
C ASP A 220 5.32 16.66 -27.13
N ILE A 221 6.28 16.23 -27.93
CA ILE A 221 6.84 14.88 -27.85
C ILE A 221 8.37 14.98 -27.89
N ILE A 222 8.99 14.28 -26.98
CA ILE A 222 10.45 14.13 -26.92
C ILE A 222 10.82 12.65 -26.91
N LEU A 223 11.78 12.28 -27.73
CA LEU A 223 12.44 10.98 -27.74
C LEU A 223 13.95 11.16 -27.49
N LEU A 224 14.45 10.53 -26.44
CA LEU A 224 15.89 10.25 -26.30
C LEU A 224 16.11 8.79 -26.70
N GLN A 225 16.95 8.54 -27.70
CA GLN A 225 17.24 7.22 -28.25
C GLN A 225 18.75 6.94 -28.15
N VAL A 226 19.11 5.84 -27.48
CA VAL A 226 20.49 5.36 -27.37
C VAL A 226 20.59 4.00 -28.03
N ILE A 227 21.17 3.95 -29.22
CA ILE A 227 21.39 2.70 -29.94
C ILE A 227 22.83 2.24 -29.64
N PHE A 228 22.99 1.01 -29.17
CA PHE A 228 24.30 0.50 -28.78
C PHE A 228 24.49 -0.97 -29.15
N LYS A 229 25.75 -1.34 -29.36
CA LYS A 229 26.19 -2.72 -29.62
C LYS A 229 27.56 -2.93 -29.02
N GLY A 230 27.84 -4.09 -28.45
CA GLY A 230 29.18 -4.46 -28.00
C GLY A 230 30.14 -4.49 -29.17
N ILE A 231 31.33 -3.95 -28.96
CA ILE A 231 32.43 -3.92 -29.97
C ILE A 231 33.03 -5.33 -30.08
N THR A 232 33.12 -5.80 -31.33
CA THR A 232 33.71 -7.11 -31.65
C THR A 232 35.17 -7.05 -32.04
N ALA A 233 35.60 -5.94 -32.62
CA ALA A 233 36.97 -5.71 -33.03
C ALA A 233 37.89 -5.35 -31.82
N PRO A 234 39.20 -5.64 -31.90
CA PRO A 234 40.11 -5.54 -30.76
C PRO A 234 40.57 -4.10 -30.42
N TRP A 235 39.66 -3.12 -30.43
CA TRP A 235 39.93 -1.73 -30.09
C TRP A 235 40.59 -1.57 -28.71
N ALA A 236 40.17 -2.35 -27.73
CA ALA A 236 40.67 -2.33 -26.36
C ALA A 236 42.19 -2.59 -26.29
N LYS A 237 42.75 -3.33 -27.25
CA LYS A 237 44.20 -3.61 -27.34
C LYS A 237 44.97 -2.38 -27.80
N ASP A 238 44.44 -1.64 -28.77
CA ASP A 238 45.16 -0.53 -29.41
C ASP A 238 44.99 0.80 -28.66
N ILE A 239 43.90 1.00 -27.88
CA ILE A 239 43.62 2.22 -27.13
C ILE A 239 44.83 2.60 -26.22
N PRO A 240 45.30 1.76 -25.28
CA PRO A 240 46.48 2.12 -24.48
C PRO A 240 47.75 2.22 -25.28
N TYR A 241 47.88 1.40 -26.34
CA TYR A 241 49.05 1.40 -27.19
C TYR A 241 49.20 2.71 -27.98
N SER A 242 48.10 3.29 -28.44
CA SER A 242 48.06 4.54 -29.23
C SER A 242 48.57 5.77 -28.46
N VAL A 243 48.45 5.76 -27.13
CA VAL A 243 48.84 6.88 -26.25
C VAL A 243 50.11 6.59 -25.42
N SER A 244 50.69 5.38 -25.52
CA SER A 244 51.88 4.97 -24.75
C SER A 244 53.19 5.27 -25.49
N ASP A 245 54.18 5.75 -24.75
CA ASP A 245 55.56 5.91 -25.26
C ASP A 245 56.34 4.58 -25.40
N GLY A 246 55.69 3.44 -25.04
CA GLY A 246 56.30 2.12 -25.04
C GLY A 246 57.26 1.85 -23.87
N ARG A 247 57.48 2.80 -22.98
CA ARG A 247 58.34 2.71 -21.78
C ARG A 247 57.55 2.85 -20.48
N GLY A 248 56.19 2.90 -20.56
CA GLY A 248 55.29 3.03 -19.44
C GLY A 248 54.82 4.44 -19.16
N GLY A 249 55.25 5.44 -19.96
CA GLY A 249 54.74 6.81 -19.92
C GLY A 249 53.72 7.12 -21.02
N SER A 250 53.18 8.34 -20.99
CA SER A 250 52.32 8.86 -22.05
C SER A 250 53.17 9.34 -23.23
N PHE A 251 52.76 9.07 -24.47
CA PHE A 251 53.36 9.63 -25.69
C PHE A 251 53.18 11.15 -25.72
N PHE A 252 52.08 11.68 -25.25
CA PHE A 252 51.77 13.11 -25.20
C PHE A 252 52.31 13.74 -23.91
N ILE A 253 53.39 14.54 -24.03
CA ILE A 253 54.04 15.17 -22.89
C ILE A 253 53.15 16.22 -22.23
N ASP A 254 52.39 16.97 -23.04
CA ASP A 254 51.45 17.99 -22.57
C ASP A 254 50.14 17.44 -22.04
N SER A 255 49.89 16.15 -22.23
CA SER A 255 48.67 15.45 -21.76
C SER A 255 49.03 14.09 -21.14
N PRO A 256 49.77 14.07 -20.03
CA PRO A 256 50.25 12.83 -19.41
C PRO A 256 49.09 11.97 -18.88
N GLU A 257 47.94 12.56 -18.63
CA GLU A 257 46.69 11.90 -18.19
C GLU A 257 46.09 10.99 -19.27
N MET A 258 46.43 11.17 -20.56
CA MET A 258 45.86 10.38 -21.65
C MET A 258 46.07 8.88 -21.47
N LEU A 259 47.21 8.44 -20.94
CA LEU A 259 47.47 7.03 -20.67
C LEU A 259 46.58 6.48 -19.53
N VAL A 260 46.28 7.31 -18.51
CA VAL A 260 45.41 6.95 -17.43
C VAL A 260 43.97 6.86 -17.95
N CYS A 261 43.53 7.86 -18.73
CA CYS A 261 42.20 7.87 -19.37
C CYS A 261 42.01 6.64 -20.29
N ALA A 262 43.04 6.30 -21.10
CA ALA A 262 42.99 5.14 -21.97
C ALA A 262 42.86 3.81 -21.20
N LYS A 263 43.55 3.69 -20.05
CA LYS A 263 43.41 2.51 -19.18
C LYS A 263 42.02 2.44 -18.51
N ASP A 264 41.48 3.57 -18.10
CA ASP A 264 40.14 3.68 -17.54
C ASP A 264 39.09 3.33 -18.60
N LYS A 265 39.28 3.81 -19.85
CA LYS A 265 38.37 3.50 -20.97
C LYS A 265 38.19 2.00 -21.21
N ILE A 266 39.24 1.22 -21.05
CA ILE A 266 39.23 -0.23 -21.27
C ILE A 266 38.99 -1.06 -19.98
N SER A 267 38.71 -0.39 -18.87
CA SER A 267 38.41 -1.05 -17.57
C SER A 267 37.09 -1.83 -17.59
N ALA A 268 36.21 -1.51 -18.53
CA ALA A 268 34.93 -2.17 -18.77
C ALA A 268 34.78 -2.47 -20.29
N PRO A 269 33.89 -3.40 -20.68
CA PRO A 269 33.56 -3.71 -22.05
C PRO A 269 33.21 -2.47 -22.87
N LEU A 270 33.71 -2.43 -24.13
CA LEU A 270 33.47 -1.33 -25.05
C LEU A 270 32.21 -1.55 -25.88
N PHE A 271 31.52 -0.47 -26.13
CA PHE A 271 30.32 -0.38 -26.96
C PHE A 271 30.50 0.67 -28.06
N SER A 272 29.94 0.41 -29.21
CA SER A 272 29.67 1.43 -30.20
C SER A 272 28.25 1.97 -30.00
N CYS A 273 28.11 3.28 -29.90
CA CYS A 273 26.88 3.93 -29.47
C CYS A 273 26.51 5.08 -30.39
N ILE A 274 25.23 5.19 -30.71
CA ILE A 274 24.57 6.39 -31.25
C ILE A 274 23.67 6.94 -30.19
N LEU A 275 23.85 8.17 -29.77
CA LEU A 275 22.88 8.90 -28.91
C LEU A 275 22.20 9.94 -29.78
N ARG A 276 20.90 9.90 -29.81
CA ARG A 276 20.03 10.73 -30.65
C ARG A 276 18.89 11.29 -29.88
N ILE A 277 18.50 12.52 -30.18
CA ILE A 277 17.25 13.12 -29.75
C ILE A 277 16.37 13.42 -30.94
N ALA A 278 15.04 13.27 -30.75
CA ALA A 278 14.04 13.72 -31.71
C ALA A 278 12.92 14.42 -30.91
N THR A 279 12.57 15.64 -31.33
CA THR A 279 11.61 16.46 -30.63
C THR A 279 10.60 17.07 -31.59
N GLN A 280 9.35 17.12 -31.17
CA GLN A 280 8.25 17.75 -31.89
C GLN A 280 7.42 18.57 -30.93
N GLY A 281 7.02 19.75 -31.33
CA GLY A 281 6.08 20.63 -30.65
C GLY A 281 5.16 21.27 -31.66
N ILE A 282 4.14 21.99 -31.22
CA ILE A 282 3.11 22.62 -32.06
C ILE A 282 3.66 23.54 -33.17
N THR A 283 4.90 23.98 -33.04
CA THR A 283 5.61 24.81 -34.06
C THR A 283 7.07 24.35 -34.18
N ASP A 284 7.69 24.59 -35.36
CA ASP A 284 9.10 24.30 -35.58
C ASP A 284 10.02 24.99 -34.56
N ALA A 285 9.71 26.22 -34.18
CA ALA A 285 10.43 26.98 -33.16
C ALA A 285 10.34 26.26 -31.78
N ARG A 286 9.19 25.68 -31.45
CA ARG A 286 9.01 24.89 -30.22
C ARG A 286 9.80 23.59 -30.29
N SER A 287 9.78 22.90 -31.42
CA SER A 287 10.56 21.68 -31.66
C SER A 287 12.05 21.95 -31.46
N GLN A 288 12.60 23.04 -32.04
CA GLN A 288 14.00 23.46 -31.89
C GLN A 288 14.33 23.87 -30.44
N TYR A 289 13.41 24.55 -29.75
CA TYR A 289 13.60 24.91 -28.35
C TYR A 289 13.74 23.64 -27.47
N LEU A 290 12.84 22.68 -27.63
CA LEU A 290 12.85 21.41 -26.90
C LEU A 290 14.16 20.63 -27.18
N ALA A 291 14.59 20.61 -28.45
CA ALA A 291 15.84 19.96 -28.83
C ALA A 291 17.05 20.64 -28.15
N SER A 292 17.08 21.97 -28.10
CA SER A 292 18.15 22.73 -27.46
C SER A 292 18.24 22.50 -25.96
N GLU A 293 17.07 22.51 -25.27
CA GLU A 293 16.98 22.27 -23.83
C GLU A 293 17.46 20.87 -23.44
N LEU A 294 16.99 19.85 -24.18
CA LEU A 294 17.43 18.49 -23.95
C LEU A 294 18.91 18.29 -24.28
N ALA A 295 19.38 18.90 -25.36
CA ALA A 295 20.79 18.85 -25.74
C ALA A 295 21.72 19.47 -24.68
N GLN A 296 21.30 20.57 -24.04
CA GLN A 296 22.06 21.18 -22.94
C GLN A 296 22.10 20.24 -21.72
N SER A 297 20.98 19.58 -21.40
CA SER A 297 20.93 18.60 -20.33
C SER A 297 21.88 17.43 -20.58
N ILE A 298 21.88 16.85 -21.79
CA ILE A 298 22.78 15.76 -22.18
C ILE A 298 24.24 16.20 -22.12
N THR A 299 24.57 17.35 -22.66
CA THR A 299 25.95 17.89 -22.64
C THR A 299 26.39 18.09 -21.18
N SER A 300 25.56 18.65 -20.32
CA SER A 300 25.88 18.91 -18.90
C SER A 300 26.10 17.61 -18.13
N VAL A 301 25.22 16.62 -18.32
CA VAL A 301 25.31 15.31 -17.65
C VAL A 301 26.54 14.52 -18.10
N SER A 302 26.92 14.62 -19.37
CA SER A 302 28.11 13.92 -19.92
C SER A 302 29.44 14.57 -19.55
N ALA A 303 29.45 15.85 -19.14
CA ALA A 303 30.68 16.63 -18.98
C ALA A 303 31.52 16.14 -17.81
N SER A 304 32.71 15.58 -18.14
CA SER A 304 33.78 15.27 -17.21
C SER A 304 34.88 16.36 -17.27
N ALA A 305 35.95 16.17 -16.50
CA ALA A 305 37.15 16.98 -16.62
C ALA A 305 37.88 16.80 -17.96
N TYR A 306 37.57 15.75 -18.72
CA TYR A 306 38.31 15.32 -19.88
C TYR A 306 37.55 15.28 -21.19
N ASN A 307 36.20 15.09 -21.15
CA ASN A 307 35.37 14.98 -22.34
C ASN A 307 33.89 15.29 -22.04
N LYS A 308 33.10 15.50 -23.08
CA LYS A 308 31.65 15.71 -23.04
C LYS A 308 31.02 15.32 -24.37
N LEU A 309 29.71 15.10 -24.37
CA LEU A 309 28.91 14.93 -25.58
C LEU A 309 28.51 16.30 -26.14
N ILE A 310 28.58 16.44 -27.44
CA ILE A 310 28.11 17.63 -28.14
C ILE A 310 27.16 17.23 -29.28
N PRO A 311 26.15 18.03 -29.61
CA PRO A 311 25.31 17.82 -30.77
C PRO A 311 26.14 17.99 -32.04
N LEU A 312 25.92 17.06 -32.99
CA LEU A 312 26.62 17.06 -34.27
C LEU A 312 25.82 17.83 -35.33
N SER A 313 26.53 18.39 -36.32
CA SER A 313 25.91 19.01 -37.48
C SER A 313 25.18 17.95 -38.33
N ASN A 314 24.01 18.35 -38.84
CA ASN A 314 23.25 17.58 -39.83
C ASN A 314 23.54 18.01 -41.26
N GLU A 315 24.58 18.83 -41.50
CA GLU A 315 24.98 19.22 -42.83
C GLU A 315 25.39 18.00 -43.66
N GLY A 316 24.75 17.82 -44.82
CA GLY A 316 24.99 16.65 -45.66
C GLY A 316 24.24 15.36 -45.24
N TYR A 317 23.41 15.43 -44.19
CA TYR A 317 22.56 14.31 -43.76
C TYR A 317 21.12 14.54 -44.23
N ASP A 318 20.58 13.70 -45.11
CA ASP A 318 19.20 13.83 -45.59
C ASP A 318 18.19 13.73 -44.46
N TYR A 319 17.24 14.64 -44.39
CA TYR A 319 16.23 14.69 -43.30
C TYR A 319 15.33 13.45 -43.28
N ASN A 320 14.89 12.96 -44.42
CA ASN A 320 14.01 11.80 -44.52
C ASN A 320 14.74 10.52 -44.08
N ASP A 321 16.02 10.40 -44.49
CA ASP A 321 16.86 9.29 -44.02
C ASP A 321 17.11 9.38 -42.53
N HIS A 322 17.30 10.58 -41.97
CA HIS A 322 17.48 10.77 -40.52
C HIS A 322 16.21 10.40 -39.77
N LEU A 323 15.04 10.85 -40.23
CA LEU A 323 13.73 10.49 -39.66
C LEU A 323 13.44 8.99 -39.79
N TYR A 324 13.72 8.40 -40.96
CA TYR A 324 13.64 6.96 -41.17
C TYR A 324 14.49 6.17 -40.16
N ASN A 325 15.73 6.65 -39.91
CA ASN A 325 16.61 6.04 -38.96
C ASN A 325 16.12 6.10 -37.52
N VAL A 326 15.39 7.16 -37.13
CA VAL A 326 14.73 7.26 -35.81
C VAL A 326 13.70 6.12 -35.64
N TYR A 327 12.81 5.96 -36.61
CA TYR A 327 11.74 4.94 -36.57
C TYR A 327 12.27 3.50 -36.63
N HIS A 328 13.29 3.26 -37.48
CA HIS A 328 13.83 1.92 -37.69
C HIS A 328 14.99 1.55 -36.78
N ARG A 329 15.42 2.49 -35.89
CA ARG A 329 16.56 2.28 -34.97
C ARG A 329 17.81 1.89 -35.72
N THR A 330 18.04 2.59 -36.85
CA THR A 330 19.20 2.46 -37.75
C THR A 330 20.02 3.77 -37.78
N THR A 331 21.09 3.82 -38.54
CA THR A 331 21.94 5.03 -38.63
C THR A 331 22.73 5.06 -39.92
N ASN A 332 22.93 6.26 -40.44
CA ASN A 332 23.92 6.56 -41.46
C ASN A 332 25.23 7.03 -40.86
N ARG A 333 25.35 7.15 -39.52
CA ARG A 333 26.58 7.54 -38.81
C ARG A 333 27.25 6.34 -38.18
N LEU A 334 28.57 6.38 -38.09
CA LEU A 334 29.32 5.47 -37.23
C LEU A 334 29.13 5.84 -35.78
N GLY A 335 29.01 4.84 -34.89
CA GLY A 335 28.88 5.06 -33.48
C GLY A 335 30.13 5.58 -32.80
N MET A 336 29.97 6.34 -31.73
CA MET A 336 31.07 6.68 -30.82
C MET A 336 31.40 5.48 -29.93
N ILE A 337 32.67 5.41 -29.49
CA ILE A 337 33.14 4.33 -28.61
C ILE A 337 33.00 4.77 -27.14
N LEU A 338 32.12 4.09 -26.40
CA LEU A 338 31.95 4.24 -24.94
C LEU A 338 32.21 2.92 -24.24
N ASN A 339 32.64 2.94 -22.99
CA ASN A 339 32.62 1.72 -22.16
C ASN A 339 31.28 1.53 -21.42
N ALA A 340 31.05 0.37 -20.81
CA ALA A 340 29.83 0.04 -20.12
C ALA A 340 29.51 1.05 -19.01
N THR A 341 30.51 1.60 -18.32
CA THR A 341 30.30 2.57 -17.22
C THR A 341 29.83 3.93 -17.76
N GLU A 342 30.43 4.39 -18.87
CA GLU A 342 30.03 5.63 -19.55
C GLU A 342 28.63 5.50 -20.16
N LEU A 343 28.37 4.36 -20.83
CA LEU A 343 27.04 4.07 -21.41
C LEU A 343 25.95 4.06 -20.36
N ASN A 344 26.24 3.57 -19.16
CA ASN A 344 25.29 3.53 -18.05
C ASN A 344 24.83 4.92 -17.58
N THR A 345 25.53 6.01 -17.95
CA THR A 345 25.06 7.39 -17.68
C THR A 345 23.71 7.66 -18.36
N PHE A 346 23.44 7.04 -19.51
CA PHE A 346 22.22 7.24 -20.29
C PHE A 346 21.32 6.00 -20.35
N VAL A 347 21.89 4.80 -20.15
CA VAL A 347 21.18 3.53 -20.29
C VAL A 347 21.11 2.84 -18.93
N HIS A 348 20.18 3.29 -18.13
CA HIS A 348 19.80 2.65 -16.88
C HIS A 348 18.36 3.00 -16.52
N TYR A 349 17.83 2.36 -15.52
CA TYR A 349 16.53 2.71 -14.98
C TYR A 349 16.70 3.75 -13.86
N PRO A 350 15.93 4.85 -13.86
CA PRO A 350 16.04 5.89 -12.83
C PRO A 350 15.81 5.34 -11.43
N ASN A 351 16.61 5.76 -10.47
CA ASN A 351 16.46 5.38 -9.09
C ASN A 351 15.41 6.26 -8.38
N LYS A 352 15.08 5.93 -7.12
CA LYS A 352 14.07 6.64 -6.29
C LYS A 352 14.33 8.13 -6.09
N THR A 353 15.53 8.65 -6.40
CA THR A 353 15.83 10.09 -6.29
C THR A 353 15.22 10.90 -7.43
N VAL A 354 14.81 10.24 -8.51
CA VAL A 354 14.11 10.85 -9.64
C VAL A 354 12.63 10.89 -9.35
N VAL A 355 12.16 12.03 -8.85
CA VAL A 355 10.73 12.25 -8.56
C VAL A 355 10.02 12.73 -9.83
N SER A 356 9.17 11.91 -10.41
CA SER A 356 8.36 12.25 -11.58
C SER A 356 6.93 11.71 -11.44
N LYS A 357 5.95 12.57 -11.75
CA LYS A 357 4.53 12.17 -11.79
C LYS A 357 4.14 11.49 -13.11
N LYS A 358 4.89 11.78 -14.18
CA LYS A 358 4.63 11.30 -15.54
C LYS A 358 5.35 9.99 -15.86
N LEU A 359 6.41 9.67 -15.11
CA LEU A 359 7.09 8.40 -15.25
C LEU A 359 6.15 7.27 -14.84
N ARG A 360 5.86 6.33 -15.74
CA ARG A 360 4.99 5.19 -15.44
C ARG A 360 5.67 4.27 -14.43
N LEU A 361 5.45 4.59 -13.18
CA LEU A 361 5.75 3.71 -12.05
C LEU A 361 4.52 2.82 -11.84
N ASN A 362 4.71 1.53 -11.66
CA ASN A 362 3.62 0.71 -11.14
C ASN A 362 3.42 1.04 -9.67
N GLU A 363 2.21 1.52 -9.34
CA GLU A 363 1.87 1.95 -7.99
C GLU A 363 1.74 0.80 -6.98
N GLY A 364 1.75 -0.46 -7.40
CA GLY A 364 1.57 -1.62 -6.52
C GLY A 364 2.49 -2.80 -6.82
N LYS A 365 3.00 -3.44 -5.78
CA LYS A 365 3.69 -4.73 -5.89
C LYS A 365 2.72 -5.81 -6.36
N THR A 366 3.18 -6.69 -7.27
CA THR A 366 2.38 -7.83 -7.72
C THR A 366 3.13 -9.13 -7.47
N LYS A 367 2.40 -10.17 -7.09
CA LYS A 367 2.94 -11.51 -6.88
C LYS A 367 2.01 -12.53 -7.52
N ARG A 368 2.57 -13.50 -8.24
CA ARG A 368 1.81 -14.60 -8.83
C ARG A 368 1.35 -15.55 -7.73
N GLN A 369 0.10 -16.00 -7.80
CA GLN A 369 -0.41 -17.07 -6.96
C GLN A 369 0.38 -18.37 -7.22
N GLU A 370 1.00 -18.94 -6.18
CA GLU A 370 1.84 -20.14 -6.31
C GLU A 370 1.03 -21.41 -6.55
N THR A 371 -0.11 -21.54 -5.88
CA THR A 371 -1.03 -22.67 -5.98
C THR A 371 -2.35 -22.24 -6.58
N ALA A 372 -2.49 -22.34 -7.89
CA ALA A 372 -3.77 -22.11 -8.54
C ALA A 372 -4.71 -23.29 -8.27
N SER A 373 -5.92 -23.03 -7.73
CA SER A 373 -6.99 -24.02 -7.70
C SER A 373 -7.52 -24.22 -9.10
N THR A 374 -7.76 -25.45 -9.50
CA THR A 374 -8.40 -25.79 -10.79
C THR A 374 -9.91 -25.88 -10.66
N ASP A 375 -10.45 -25.84 -9.44
CA ASP A 375 -11.88 -25.91 -9.14
C ASP A 375 -12.29 -24.86 -8.11
N GLY A 376 -13.50 -24.33 -8.23
CA GLY A 376 -14.06 -23.35 -7.30
C GLY A 376 -14.81 -22.21 -7.97
N ILE A 377 -15.15 -21.20 -7.19
CA ILE A 377 -15.76 -19.97 -7.70
C ILE A 377 -14.69 -19.00 -8.19
N TYR A 378 -14.94 -18.34 -9.30
CA TYR A 378 -14.11 -17.26 -9.82
C TYR A 378 -14.37 -15.98 -9.03
N ILE A 379 -13.31 -15.40 -8.45
CA ILE A 379 -13.41 -14.19 -7.62
C ILE A 379 -12.71 -12.97 -8.24
N GLY A 380 -11.90 -13.17 -9.27
CA GLY A 380 -11.18 -12.11 -9.98
C GLY A 380 -9.90 -12.60 -10.62
N THR A 381 -9.06 -11.66 -11.03
CA THR A 381 -7.78 -11.94 -11.70
C THR A 381 -6.60 -11.53 -10.82
N ASN A 382 -5.54 -12.32 -10.87
CA ASN A 382 -4.22 -11.95 -10.38
C ASN A 382 -3.42 -11.38 -11.56
N LEU A 383 -3.15 -10.08 -11.54
CA LEU A 383 -2.33 -9.42 -12.53
C LEU A 383 -0.87 -9.49 -12.09
N HIS A 384 -0.03 -10.25 -12.81
CA HIS A 384 1.40 -10.36 -12.49
C HIS A 384 2.25 -10.30 -13.76
N HIS A 385 3.21 -9.38 -13.80
CA HIS A 385 4.06 -9.12 -14.96
C HIS A 385 3.28 -8.87 -16.27
N GLY A 386 2.12 -8.20 -16.17
CA GLY A 386 1.27 -7.92 -17.32
C GLY A 386 0.47 -9.11 -17.85
N GLN A 387 0.51 -10.25 -17.18
CA GLN A 387 -0.31 -11.44 -17.48
C GLN A 387 -1.41 -11.59 -16.44
N GLU A 388 -2.60 -11.94 -16.91
CA GLU A 388 -3.78 -12.17 -16.08
C GLU A 388 -3.92 -13.67 -15.79
N TYR A 389 -4.06 -13.99 -14.50
CA TYR A 389 -4.29 -15.35 -14.03
C TYR A 389 -5.62 -15.38 -13.27
N PRO A 390 -6.60 -16.24 -13.66
CA PRO A 390 -7.86 -16.33 -12.94
C PRO A 390 -7.63 -16.90 -11.53
N ILE A 391 -8.27 -16.26 -10.53
CA ILE A 391 -8.27 -16.76 -9.16
C ILE A 391 -9.57 -17.52 -8.90
N LEU A 392 -9.43 -18.82 -8.65
CA LEU A 392 -10.51 -19.71 -8.25
C LEU A 392 -10.40 -20.04 -6.76
N LEU A 393 -11.51 -19.92 -6.04
CA LEU A 393 -11.57 -20.23 -4.62
C LEU A 393 -12.37 -21.52 -4.38
N GLY A 394 -11.66 -22.62 -4.14
CA GLY A 394 -12.23 -23.93 -3.97
C GLY A 394 -13.13 -24.08 -2.73
N THR A 395 -14.09 -25.01 -2.76
CA THR A 395 -15.08 -25.22 -1.69
C THR A 395 -14.42 -25.53 -0.35
N GLU A 396 -13.39 -26.35 -0.30
CA GLU A 396 -12.66 -26.71 0.93
C GLU A 396 -12.00 -25.49 1.61
N LEU A 397 -11.45 -24.56 0.82
CA LEU A 397 -10.88 -23.33 1.33
C LEU A 397 -11.97 -22.42 1.90
N ARG A 398 -13.11 -22.32 1.23
CA ARG A 398 -14.26 -21.52 1.63
C ARG A 398 -14.92 -22.05 2.90
N LEU A 399 -15.02 -23.37 3.05
CA LEU A 399 -15.43 -24.01 4.30
C LEU A 399 -14.46 -23.75 5.47
N SER A 400 -13.22 -23.38 5.16
CA SER A 400 -12.23 -22.94 6.15
C SER A 400 -12.27 -21.42 6.38
N HIS A 401 -13.36 -20.79 6.01
CA HIS A 401 -13.74 -19.39 6.22
C HIS A 401 -12.91 -18.36 5.43
N THR A 402 -13.56 -17.25 5.11
CA THR A 402 -12.98 -16.11 4.39
C THR A 402 -13.15 -14.83 5.21
N HIS A 403 -12.09 -14.05 5.34
CA HIS A 403 -12.07 -12.76 6.01
C HIS A 403 -11.79 -11.66 4.99
N ILE A 404 -12.71 -10.71 4.84
CA ILE A 404 -12.62 -9.56 3.93
C ILE A 404 -12.55 -8.29 4.78
N ILE A 405 -11.55 -7.44 4.56
CA ILE A 405 -11.38 -6.19 5.27
C ILE A 405 -10.99 -5.06 4.33
N GLY A 406 -11.47 -3.84 4.58
CA GLY A 406 -11.09 -2.65 3.82
C GLY A 406 -12.03 -1.47 4.05
N ALA A 407 -11.57 -0.28 3.72
CA ALA A 407 -12.31 0.98 3.85
C ALA A 407 -13.67 0.96 3.11
N THR A 408 -14.48 2.00 3.31
CA THR A 408 -15.75 2.15 2.59
C THR A 408 -15.53 2.42 1.10
N GLY A 409 -16.37 1.84 0.22
CA GLY A 409 -16.36 2.11 -1.23
C GLY A 409 -15.24 1.43 -2.03
N VAL A 410 -14.42 0.57 -1.40
CA VAL A 410 -13.26 -0.08 -2.07
C VAL A 410 -13.63 -1.33 -2.90
N GLY A 411 -14.85 -1.89 -2.73
CA GLY A 411 -15.34 -3.05 -3.52
C GLY A 411 -15.70 -4.31 -2.72
N LYS A 412 -15.72 -4.27 -1.37
CA LYS A 412 -16.08 -5.42 -0.52
C LYS A 412 -17.45 -6.01 -0.85
N SER A 413 -18.49 -5.17 -0.89
CA SER A 413 -19.87 -5.59 -1.16
C SER A 413 -20.03 -6.14 -2.57
N THR A 414 -19.33 -5.58 -3.56
CA THR A 414 -19.27 -6.10 -4.94
C THR A 414 -18.65 -7.50 -4.98
N LEU A 415 -17.56 -7.73 -4.23
CA LEU A 415 -16.93 -9.06 -4.14
C LEU A 415 -17.89 -10.07 -3.51
N ILE A 416 -18.55 -9.72 -2.39
CA ILE A 416 -19.55 -10.58 -1.74
C ILE A 416 -20.67 -10.95 -2.72
N ALA A 417 -21.22 -9.98 -3.43
CA ALA A 417 -22.28 -10.22 -4.42
C ALA A 417 -21.82 -11.15 -5.53
N ASN A 418 -20.60 -10.96 -6.08
CA ASN A 418 -20.03 -11.85 -7.10
C ASN A 418 -19.81 -13.28 -6.58
N MET A 419 -19.29 -13.43 -5.37
CA MET A 419 -19.10 -14.75 -4.74
C MET A 419 -20.45 -15.47 -4.55
N MET A 420 -21.48 -14.76 -4.09
CA MET A 420 -22.81 -15.32 -3.86
C MET A 420 -23.50 -15.67 -5.18
N LEU A 421 -23.41 -14.81 -6.21
CA LEU A 421 -23.95 -15.10 -7.54
C LEU A 421 -23.25 -16.30 -8.19
N ALA A 422 -21.97 -16.52 -7.92
CA ALA A 422 -21.25 -17.70 -8.38
C ALA A 422 -21.72 -18.98 -7.65
N ASP A 423 -22.10 -18.89 -6.37
CA ASP A 423 -22.72 -20.00 -5.65
C ASP A 423 -24.12 -20.33 -6.19
N ILE A 424 -24.95 -19.31 -6.40
CA ILE A 424 -26.30 -19.49 -6.97
C ILE A 424 -26.20 -20.17 -8.34
N LYS A 425 -25.32 -19.71 -9.23
CA LYS A 425 -25.10 -20.33 -10.56
C LYS A 425 -24.60 -21.77 -10.49
N ALA A 426 -24.03 -22.19 -9.37
CA ALA A 426 -23.49 -23.53 -9.14
C ALA A 426 -24.42 -24.39 -8.26
N ASP A 427 -25.72 -24.03 -8.13
CA ASP A 427 -26.75 -24.73 -7.34
C ASP A 427 -26.36 -24.92 -5.85
N ARG A 428 -25.58 -24.01 -5.28
CA ARG A 428 -25.13 -24.07 -3.89
C ARG A 428 -25.99 -23.21 -2.99
N GLY A 429 -26.38 -23.77 -1.85
CA GLY A 429 -27.08 -23.01 -0.82
C GLY A 429 -26.21 -21.94 -0.17
N CYS A 430 -26.79 -20.75 -0.01
CA CYS A 430 -26.08 -19.63 0.60
C CYS A 430 -27.06 -18.67 1.31
N ALA A 431 -26.53 -17.89 2.28
CA ALA A 431 -27.29 -16.85 2.94
C ALA A 431 -26.46 -15.56 3.04
N LEU A 432 -27.13 -14.42 2.86
CA LEU A 432 -26.55 -13.07 2.99
C LEU A 432 -27.19 -12.34 4.17
N PHE A 433 -26.37 -11.73 5.01
CA PHE A 433 -26.75 -10.80 6.04
C PHE A 433 -26.38 -9.40 5.61
N ASP A 434 -27.36 -8.61 5.23
CA ASP A 434 -27.17 -7.26 4.68
C ASP A 434 -27.88 -6.21 5.55
N PRO A 435 -27.14 -5.45 6.39
CA PRO A 435 -27.72 -4.42 7.24
C PRO A 435 -28.16 -3.16 6.48
N HIS A 436 -27.70 -2.99 5.23
CA HIS A 436 -28.07 -1.85 4.39
C HIS A 436 -29.19 -2.19 3.41
N GLY A 437 -29.20 -3.41 2.88
CA GLY A 437 -30.19 -3.91 1.93
C GLY A 437 -29.77 -3.80 0.46
N ASP A 438 -28.70 -3.05 0.16
CA ASP A 438 -28.27 -2.76 -1.20
C ASP A 438 -27.70 -3.99 -1.91
N ILE A 439 -26.94 -4.84 -1.22
CA ILE A 439 -26.37 -6.07 -1.77
C ILE A 439 -27.47 -7.06 -2.11
N CYS A 440 -28.51 -7.16 -1.25
CA CYS A 440 -29.69 -7.98 -1.52
C CYS A 440 -30.37 -7.57 -2.82
N ASP A 441 -30.60 -6.27 -3.01
CA ASP A 441 -31.23 -5.74 -4.22
C ASP A 441 -30.36 -5.96 -5.47
N ASP A 442 -29.05 -5.80 -5.36
CA ASP A 442 -28.09 -6.06 -6.43
C ASP A 442 -28.04 -7.54 -6.86
N ILE A 443 -28.16 -8.46 -5.90
CA ILE A 443 -28.21 -9.89 -6.18
C ILE A 443 -29.55 -10.26 -6.82
N LEU A 444 -30.68 -9.76 -6.28
CA LEU A 444 -32.01 -10.07 -6.79
C LEU A 444 -32.16 -9.78 -8.29
N LYS A 445 -31.65 -8.65 -8.78
CA LYS A 445 -31.67 -8.27 -10.18
C LYS A 445 -30.91 -9.24 -11.09
N ARG A 446 -30.04 -10.08 -10.51
CA ARG A 446 -29.08 -10.92 -11.26
C ARG A 446 -29.32 -12.43 -11.08
N ILE A 447 -30.35 -12.82 -10.36
CA ILE A 447 -30.73 -14.23 -10.15
C ILE A 447 -31.21 -14.85 -11.46
N PRO A 448 -30.77 -16.07 -11.82
CA PRO A 448 -31.29 -16.80 -12.97
C PRO A 448 -32.74 -17.23 -12.81
N GLU A 449 -33.49 -17.33 -13.91
CA GLU A 449 -34.89 -17.73 -13.93
C GLU A 449 -35.16 -19.07 -13.21
N HIS A 450 -34.32 -20.08 -13.42
CA HIS A 450 -34.45 -21.39 -12.81
C HIS A 450 -34.28 -21.42 -11.30
N HIS A 451 -33.72 -20.35 -10.70
CA HIS A 451 -33.56 -20.21 -9.25
C HIS A 451 -34.63 -19.37 -8.58
N ILE A 452 -35.67 -18.91 -9.29
CA ILE A 452 -36.75 -18.08 -8.71
C ILE A 452 -37.37 -18.77 -7.48
N ASN A 453 -37.56 -20.09 -7.54
CA ASN A 453 -38.17 -20.89 -6.46
C ASN A 453 -37.19 -21.26 -5.31
N ASP A 454 -35.91 -20.99 -5.49
CA ASP A 454 -34.88 -21.33 -4.50
C ASP A 454 -34.53 -20.14 -3.60
N VAL A 455 -34.99 -18.95 -3.93
CA VAL A 455 -34.68 -17.72 -3.21
C VAL A 455 -35.76 -17.43 -2.17
N ILE A 456 -35.32 -17.16 -0.93
CA ILE A 456 -36.13 -16.70 0.19
C ILE A 456 -35.63 -15.33 0.60
N ILE A 457 -36.46 -14.30 0.49
CA ILE A 457 -36.14 -12.94 0.93
C ILE A 457 -36.79 -12.72 2.29
N ILE A 458 -35.99 -12.44 3.30
CA ILE A 458 -36.49 -12.05 4.62
C ILE A 458 -36.27 -10.54 4.74
N ASP A 459 -37.33 -9.79 4.44
CA ASP A 459 -37.37 -8.33 4.52
C ASP A 459 -38.40 -7.89 5.59
N PRO A 460 -37.96 -7.49 6.79
CA PRO A 460 -38.84 -6.98 7.83
C PRO A 460 -39.60 -5.73 7.43
N SER A 461 -39.18 -5.03 6.37
CA SER A 461 -39.86 -3.81 5.89
C SER A 461 -41.11 -4.10 5.04
N ASP A 462 -41.31 -5.34 4.58
CA ASP A 462 -42.54 -5.76 3.89
C ASP A 462 -43.69 -5.85 4.88
N SER A 463 -44.46 -4.77 4.97
CA SER A 463 -45.56 -4.63 5.93
C SER A 463 -46.80 -5.36 5.50
N GLU A 464 -47.00 -5.67 4.20
CA GLU A 464 -48.23 -6.26 3.69
C GLU A 464 -48.24 -7.79 3.81
N TYR A 465 -47.05 -8.41 3.67
CA TYR A 465 -46.88 -9.86 3.80
C TYR A 465 -45.69 -10.18 4.70
N PRO A 466 -45.75 -9.84 6.00
CA PRO A 466 -44.64 -10.12 6.92
C PRO A 466 -44.35 -11.62 7.01
N ILE A 467 -43.10 -11.99 6.91
CA ILE A 467 -42.63 -13.37 7.05
C ILE A 467 -42.40 -13.68 8.52
N GLY A 468 -42.97 -14.78 9.00
CA GLY A 468 -42.78 -15.23 10.37
C GLY A 468 -41.35 -15.65 10.70
N PHE A 469 -40.88 -15.28 11.90
CA PHE A 469 -39.62 -15.74 12.45
C PHE A 469 -39.76 -16.04 13.94
N ASN A 470 -39.93 -17.33 14.27
CA ASN A 470 -40.02 -17.74 15.67
C ASN A 470 -38.61 -17.95 16.25
N LEU A 471 -38.24 -17.08 17.17
CA LEU A 471 -36.96 -17.17 17.90
C LEU A 471 -36.94 -18.34 18.89
N LEU A 472 -38.12 -18.68 19.45
CA LEU A 472 -38.27 -19.62 20.56
C LEU A 472 -38.73 -20.98 20.06
N GLU A 473 -38.02 -21.54 19.10
CA GLU A 473 -38.24 -22.87 18.56
C GLU A 473 -36.90 -23.66 18.58
N ALA A 474 -36.92 -24.84 19.24
CA ALA A 474 -35.78 -25.75 19.30
C ALA A 474 -36.31 -27.18 19.44
N HIS A 475 -35.64 -28.11 18.77
CA HIS A 475 -36.06 -29.52 18.67
C HIS A 475 -35.25 -30.47 19.57
N THR A 476 -34.09 -30.05 20.04
CA THR A 476 -33.22 -30.85 20.92
C THR A 476 -32.77 -30.05 22.14
N GLU A 477 -32.39 -30.74 23.22
CA GLU A 477 -31.86 -30.09 24.42
C GLU A 477 -30.59 -29.25 24.15
N ALA A 478 -29.73 -29.74 23.29
CA ALA A 478 -28.53 -29.01 22.89
C ALA A 478 -28.89 -27.67 22.18
N GLU A 479 -29.91 -27.71 21.31
CA GLU A 479 -30.42 -26.51 20.66
C GLU A 479 -31.00 -25.49 21.64
N LYS A 480 -31.77 -25.95 22.66
CA LYS A 480 -32.35 -25.10 23.71
C LYS A 480 -31.24 -24.33 24.45
N ILE A 481 -30.15 -25.02 24.83
CA ILE A 481 -29.05 -24.43 25.57
C ILE A 481 -28.35 -23.35 24.72
N VAL A 482 -28.04 -23.65 23.46
CA VAL A 482 -27.36 -22.71 22.52
C VAL A 482 -28.25 -21.48 22.29
N LEU A 483 -29.51 -21.70 21.96
CA LEU A 483 -30.47 -20.61 21.69
C LEU A 483 -30.66 -19.70 22.89
N SER A 484 -30.84 -20.28 24.09
CA SER A 484 -30.99 -19.53 25.34
C SER A 484 -29.77 -18.63 25.62
N SER A 485 -28.54 -19.18 25.46
CA SER A 485 -27.28 -18.46 25.61
C SER A 485 -27.13 -17.31 24.60
N ASP A 486 -27.43 -17.58 23.32
CA ASP A 486 -27.27 -16.60 22.25
C ASP A 486 -28.30 -15.46 22.36
N LEU A 487 -29.56 -15.78 22.71
CA LEU A 487 -30.60 -14.77 22.92
C LEU A 487 -30.22 -13.82 24.07
N VAL A 488 -29.77 -14.37 25.20
CA VAL A 488 -29.32 -13.57 26.35
C VAL A 488 -28.12 -12.68 25.94
N SER A 489 -27.16 -13.23 25.20
CA SER A 489 -25.98 -12.50 24.76
C SER A 489 -26.34 -11.39 23.78
N ALA A 490 -27.26 -11.62 22.85
CA ALA A 490 -27.73 -10.62 21.89
C ALA A 490 -28.42 -9.44 22.63
N PHE A 491 -29.27 -9.70 23.58
CA PHE A 491 -29.92 -8.64 24.40
C PHE A 491 -28.90 -7.91 25.29
N LYS A 492 -27.94 -8.63 25.89
CA LYS A 492 -26.91 -8.05 26.75
C LYS A 492 -26.03 -7.08 26.00
N ARG A 493 -25.60 -7.42 24.75
CA ARG A 493 -24.70 -6.59 23.94
C ARG A 493 -25.27 -5.20 23.64
N HIS A 494 -26.56 -5.11 23.37
CA HIS A 494 -27.22 -3.85 23.03
C HIS A 494 -27.77 -3.13 24.26
N ALA A 495 -27.33 -3.52 25.48
CA ALA A 495 -27.79 -2.96 26.72
C ALA A 495 -26.75 -2.02 27.34
N THR A 496 -27.14 -0.80 27.69
CA THR A 496 -26.29 0.17 28.43
C THR A 496 -26.01 -0.27 29.87
N ALA A 497 -26.92 -1.02 30.48
CA ALA A 497 -26.78 -1.63 31.80
C ALA A 497 -27.39 -3.03 31.80
N TRP A 498 -26.64 -4.04 32.25
CA TRP A 498 -27.09 -5.42 32.33
C TRP A 498 -26.54 -6.10 33.58
N GLY A 499 -27.40 -6.69 34.39
CA GLY A 499 -27.04 -7.38 35.63
C GLY A 499 -27.28 -8.88 35.57
N ASP A 500 -26.70 -9.63 36.50
CA ASP A 500 -26.84 -11.09 36.58
C ASP A 500 -28.30 -11.55 36.78
N ASN A 501 -29.08 -10.78 37.52
CA ASN A 501 -30.53 -11.06 37.70
C ASN A 501 -31.29 -11.02 36.36
N MET A 502 -30.95 -10.08 35.47
CA MET A 502 -31.55 -10.02 34.12
C MET A 502 -31.15 -11.23 33.27
N THR A 503 -29.91 -11.65 33.37
CA THR A 503 -29.41 -12.87 32.73
C THR A 503 -30.19 -14.08 33.17
N ALA A 504 -30.31 -14.31 34.51
CA ALA A 504 -31.00 -15.44 35.08
C ALA A 504 -32.49 -15.45 34.73
N VAL A 505 -33.17 -14.31 34.84
CA VAL A 505 -34.60 -14.21 34.51
C VAL A 505 -34.87 -14.47 33.03
N LEU A 506 -34.08 -13.87 32.10
CA LEU A 506 -34.28 -14.07 30.68
C LEU A 506 -33.97 -15.53 30.29
N GLN A 507 -32.90 -16.11 30.81
CA GLN A 507 -32.51 -17.49 30.53
C GLN A 507 -33.57 -18.48 30.99
N ASN A 508 -34.08 -18.34 32.23
CA ASN A 508 -35.17 -19.20 32.76
C ASN A 508 -36.47 -18.98 31.98
N ALA A 509 -36.79 -17.76 31.56
CA ALA A 509 -38.00 -17.49 30.76
C ALA A 509 -37.91 -18.16 29.39
N VAL A 510 -36.76 -18.05 28.69
CA VAL A 510 -36.54 -18.71 27.41
C VAL A 510 -36.63 -20.23 27.56
N ASN A 511 -35.94 -20.80 28.55
CA ASN A 511 -35.98 -22.24 28.81
C ASN A 511 -37.42 -22.73 29.12
N THR A 512 -38.20 -21.96 29.85
CA THR A 512 -39.61 -22.26 30.15
C THR A 512 -40.48 -22.31 28.90
N ILE A 513 -40.30 -21.36 27.99
CA ILE A 513 -41.04 -21.35 26.71
C ILE A 513 -40.65 -22.53 25.84
N LEU A 514 -39.34 -22.86 25.81
CA LEU A 514 -38.75 -23.95 25.00
C LEU A 514 -39.13 -25.34 25.57
N ASP A 515 -39.34 -25.47 26.87
CA ASP A 515 -39.76 -26.72 27.52
C ASP A 515 -41.30 -26.94 27.49
N SER A 516 -42.05 -25.87 27.28
CA SER A 516 -43.49 -25.91 27.22
C SER A 516 -44.03 -26.61 25.99
N THR A 517 -45.01 -27.53 26.16
CA THR A 517 -45.70 -28.18 25.03
C THR A 517 -46.54 -27.20 24.20
N ARG A 518 -46.82 -25.99 24.71
CA ARG A 518 -47.56 -24.91 23.99
C ARG A 518 -46.67 -24.19 22.98
N GLY A 519 -45.35 -24.24 23.19
CA GLY A 519 -44.44 -23.36 22.49
C GLY A 519 -44.79 -21.88 22.72
N GLY A 520 -44.07 -20.98 22.08
CA GLY A 520 -44.40 -19.54 22.23
C GLY A 520 -43.50 -18.64 21.40
N THR A 521 -43.84 -17.37 21.42
CA THR A 521 -43.10 -16.29 20.74
C THR A 521 -42.54 -15.31 21.79
N LEU A 522 -41.70 -14.39 21.33
CA LEU A 522 -41.12 -13.36 22.20
C LEU A 522 -42.22 -12.46 22.84
N ILE A 523 -43.38 -12.34 22.18
CA ILE A 523 -44.54 -11.59 22.72
C ILE A 523 -45.14 -12.35 23.90
N GLU A 524 -45.31 -13.66 23.79
CA GLU A 524 -45.79 -14.52 24.86
C GLU A 524 -44.79 -14.57 26.02
N LEU A 525 -43.49 -14.60 25.75
CA LEU A 525 -42.44 -14.51 26.76
C LEU A 525 -42.54 -13.20 27.56
N LYS A 526 -42.73 -12.05 26.88
CA LYS A 526 -42.94 -10.76 27.56
C LYS A 526 -44.18 -10.81 28.47
N ARG A 527 -45.28 -11.35 27.97
CA ARG A 527 -46.54 -11.53 28.73
C ARG A 527 -46.34 -12.44 29.94
N PHE A 528 -45.62 -13.53 29.76
CA PHE A 528 -45.25 -14.48 30.83
C PHE A 528 -44.48 -13.80 31.98
N LEU A 529 -43.56 -12.90 31.65
CA LEU A 529 -42.80 -12.14 32.66
C LEU A 529 -43.70 -11.13 33.44
N ILE A 530 -44.68 -10.55 32.80
CA ILE A 530 -45.52 -9.49 33.38
C ILE A 530 -46.73 -10.05 34.17
N GLU A 531 -47.51 -10.96 33.54
CA GLU A 531 -48.80 -11.42 34.03
C GLU A 531 -48.67 -12.70 34.86
N GLU A 532 -48.96 -12.63 36.15
CA GLU A 532 -48.85 -13.77 37.05
C GLU A 532 -49.88 -14.86 36.75
N SER A 533 -51.12 -14.48 36.40
CA SER A 533 -52.17 -15.44 36.02
C SER A 533 -51.77 -16.21 34.75
N TYR A 534 -51.25 -15.51 33.73
CA TYR A 534 -50.75 -16.10 32.48
C TYR A 534 -49.57 -17.02 32.75
N ARG A 535 -48.65 -16.59 33.60
CA ARG A 535 -47.46 -17.39 33.97
C ARG A 535 -47.87 -18.70 34.65
N ASN A 536 -48.82 -18.63 35.60
CA ASN A 536 -49.29 -19.83 36.29
C ASN A 536 -50.01 -20.80 35.36
N GLU A 537 -50.81 -20.29 34.43
CA GLU A 537 -51.45 -21.10 33.39
C GLU A 537 -50.41 -21.72 32.48
N TYR A 538 -49.41 -20.95 32.06
CA TYR A 538 -48.35 -21.42 31.16
C TYR A 538 -47.50 -22.53 31.78
N LEU A 539 -47.17 -22.41 33.05
CA LEU A 539 -46.39 -23.40 33.79
C LEU A 539 -47.05 -24.78 33.83
N THR A 540 -48.39 -24.89 33.65
CA THR A 540 -49.05 -26.21 33.57
C THR A 540 -48.61 -27.05 32.36
N SER A 541 -48.06 -26.43 31.35
CA SER A 541 -47.52 -27.05 30.12
C SER A 541 -46.01 -27.30 30.13
N VAL A 542 -45.34 -27.00 31.23
CA VAL A 542 -43.89 -27.13 31.41
C VAL A 542 -43.61 -28.41 32.19
N ALA A 543 -42.63 -29.22 31.71
CA ALA A 543 -42.32 -30.50 32.30
C ALA A 543 -41.22 -30.42 33.38
N ASP A 544 -40.25 -29.51 33.26
CA ASP A 544 -39.08 -29.42 34.16
C ASP A 544 -39.44 -28.89 35.56
N PRO A 545 -39.29 -29.72 36.64
CA PRO A 545 -39.56 -29.32 38.03
C PRO A 545 -38.68 -28.15 38.50
N SER A 546 -37.45 -27.99 37.96
CA SER A 546 -36.50 -26.93 38.33
C SER A 546 -37.04 -25.57 37.91
N LEU A 547 -37.67 -25.48 36.74
CA LEU A 547 -38.30 -24.27 36.25
C LEU A 547 -39.53 -23.89 37.09
N HIS A 548 -40.32 -24.90 37.51
CA HIS A 548 -41.41 -24.67 38.46
C HIS A 548 -40.90 -24.10 39.78
N TYR A 549 -39.83 -24.66 40.33
CA TYR A 549 -39.22 -24.18 41.56
C TYR A 549 -38.76 -22.73 41.43
N TYR A 550 -38.00 -22.43 40.35
CA TYR A 550 -37.52 -21.08 40.08
C TYR A 550 -38.66 -20.04 40.06
N TRP A 551 -39.68 -20.29 39.26
CA TRP A 551 -40.79 -19.35 39.08
C TRP A 551 -41.65 -19.15 40.33
N ARG A 552 -41.71 -20.16 41.20
CA ARG A 552 -42.50 -20.08 42.46
C ARG A 552 -41.69 -19.46 43.60
N HIS A 553 -40.41 -19.72 43.70
CA HIS A 553 -39.63 -19.38 44.87
C HIS A 553 -38.55 -18.30 44.62
N GLU A 554 -37.84 -18.32 43.52
CA GLU A 554 -36.70 -17.41 43.25
C GLU A 554 -37.14 -16.13 42.52
N TYR A 555 -37.97 -16.26 41.50
CA TYR A 555 -38.42 -15.13 40.70
C TYR A 555 -39.11 -14.01 41.50
N PRO A 556 -39.97 -14.29 42.51
CA PRO A 556 -40.52 -13.23 43.35
C PRO A 556 -39.48 -12.34 44.03
N MET A 557 -38.29 -12.89 44.35
CA MET A 557 -37.19 -12.14 44.97
C MET A 557 -36.54 -11.12 44.02
N VAL A 558 -36.47 -11.45 42.74
CA VAL A 558 -35.78 -10.63 41.72
C VAL A 558 -36.72 -9.80 40.85
N ARG A 559 -38.04 -10.03 40.94
CA ARG A 559 -39.09 -9.42 40.09
C ARG A 559 -38.99 -7.89 40.01
N LYS A 560 -38.64 -7.22 41.12
CA LYS A 560 -38.55 -5.74 41.17
C LYS A 560 -37.40 -5.22 40.30
N GLY A 561 -36.36 -6.02 40.02
CA GLY A 561 -35.19 -5.65 39.24
C GLY A 561 -35.29 -5.91 37.75
N ILE A 562 -36.41 -6.45 37.22
CA ILE A 562 -36.50 -6.83 35.80
C ILE A 562 -37.03 -5.71 34.88
N ALA A 563 -37.40 -4.56 35.42
CA ALA A 563 -37.91 -3.44 34.59
C ALA A 563 -36.99 -3.07 33.42
N PRO A 564 -35.64 -3.02 33.55
CA PRO A 564 -34.76 -2.77 32.43
C PRO A 564 -34.83 -3.87 31.36
N LEU A 565 -34.97 -5.15 31.74
CA LEU A 565 -35.15 -6.26 30.80
C LEU A 565 -36.43 -6.11 29.99
N LEU A 566 -37.55 -5.80 30.66
CA LEU A 566 -38.85 -5.58 30.02
C LEU A 566 -38.78 -4.39 29.04
N THR A 567 -38.13 -3.30 29.45
CA THR A 567 -37.94 -2.14 28.57
C THR A 567 -37.19 -2.51 27.30
N ARG A 568 -36.19 -3.39 27.38
CA ARG A 568 -35.43 -3.83 26.21
C ARG A 568 -36.25 -4.72 25.29
N ILE A 569 -36.92 -5.71 25.83
CA ILE A 569 -37.84 -6.54 25.04
C ILE A 569 -38.91 -5.65 24.38
N ASP A 570 -39.40 -4.64 25.10
CA ASP A 570 -40.38 -3.69 24.57
C ASP A 570 -39.81 -2.80 23.46
N THR A 571 -38.58 -2.30 23.64
CA THR A 571 -37.92 -1.50 22.62
C THR A 571 -37.75 -2.31 21.33
N PHE A 572 -37.38 -3.57 21.42
CA PHE A 572 -37.23 -4.48 20.27
C PHE A 572 -38.59 -4.80 19.61
N LEU A 573 -39.65 -5.01 20.39
CA LEU A 573 -41.01 -5.30 19.89
C LEU A 573 -41.79 -4.04 19.49
N ARG A 574 -41.30 -2.82 19.77
CA ARG A 574 -42.02 -1.57 19.54
C ARG A 574 -42.32 -1.29 18.07
N PRO A 575 -41.32 -1.46 17.13
CA PRO A 575 -41.59 -1.28 15.71
C PRO A 575 -42.59 -2.32 15.21
N LYS A 576 -43.66 -1.86 14.56
CA LYS A 576 -44.73 -2.75 14.06
C LYS A 576 -44.16 -3.83 13.12
N LEU A 577 -43.23 -3.45 12.23
CA LEU A 577 -42.64 -4.34 11.27
C LEU A 577 -41.95 -5.55 11.93
N VAL A 578 -41.10 -5.30 12.91
CA VAL A 578 -40.41 -6.35 13.69
C VAL A 578 -41.40 -7.18 14.48
N ARG A 579 -42.42 -6.54 15.07
CA ARG A 579 -43.49 -7.23 15.86
C ARG A 579 -44.32 -8.16 14.99
N TYR A 580 -44.65 -7.81 13.75
CA TYR A 580 -45.36 -8.67 12.81
C TYR A 580 -44.61 -9.96 12.52
N MET A 581 -43.27 -9.85 12.29
CA MET A 581 -42.42 -10.99 12.09
C MET A 581 -42.37 -11.92 13.31
N LEU A 582 -42.15 -11.34 14.51
CA LEU A 582 -41.90 -12.09 15.75
C LEU A 582 -43.16 -12.58 16.47
N ALA A 583 -44.37 -12.20 16.01
CA ALA A 583 -45.63 -12.66 16.54
C ALA A 583 -46.03 -14.06 16.05
N GLN A 584 -45.49 -14.48 14.94
CA GLN A 584 -45.87 -15.70 14.26
C GLN A 584 -45.12 -16.91 14.84
N LYS A 585 -45.84 -18.00 15.11
CA LYS A 585 -45.25 -19.26 15.63
C LYS A 585 -44.57 -20.08 14.51
N SER A 586 -45.04 -19.95 13.30
CA SER A 586 -44.48 -20.58 12.08
C SER A 586 -43.76 -19.54 11.21
N GLY A 587 -42.76 -19.95 10.52
CA GLY A 587 -42.01 -19.08 9.65
C GLY A 587 -41.01 -19.85 8.78
N VAL A 588 -39.91 -19.19 8.41
CA VAL A 588 -38.85 -19.84 7.60
C VAL A 588 -38.06 -20.84 8.46
N ASP A 589 -38.07 -22.12 8.05
CA ASP A 589 -37.26 -23.18 8.66
C ASP A 589 -35.85 -23.15 8.09
N ILE A 590 -34.91 -22.61 8.86
CA ILE A 590 -33.48 -22.50 8.48
C ILE A 590 -32.86 -23.90 8.28
N SER A 591 -33.26 -24.91 9.07
CA SER A 591 -32.72 -26.27 8.90
C SER A 591 -33.14 -26.88 7.56
N LYS A 592 -34.35 -26.58 7.10
CA LYS A 592 -34.83 -26.95 5.77
C LYS A 592 -34.07 -26.21 4.67
N CYS A 593 -33.83 -24.91 4.85
CA CYS A 593 -33.06 -24.10 3.90
C CYS A 593 -31.65 -24.68 3.66
N LEU A 594 -30.98 -25.12 4.73
CA LEU A 594 -29.63 -25.73 4.62
C LEU A 594 -29.67 -27.09 3.87
N ARG A 595 -30.71 -27.89 4.07
CA ARG A 595 -30.85 -29.21 3.42
C ARG A 595 -31.20 -29.09 1.93
N GLU A 596 -32.03 -28.12 1.58
CA GLU A 596 -32.55 -27.92 0.23
C GLU A 596 -31.70 -26.96 -0.59
N ASN A 597 -30.53 -26.52 -0.10
CA ASN A 597 -29.63 -25.55 -0.74
C ASN A 597 -30.35 -24.24 -1.12
N LYS A 598 -31.27 -23.76 -0.30
CA LYS A 598 -31.97 -22.50 -0.58
C LYS A 598 -31.05 -21.29 -0.45
N VAL A 599 -31.34 -20.26 -1.23
CA VAL A 599 -30.69 -18.95 -1.18
C VAL A 599 -31.51 -18.06 -0.23
N VAL A 600 -30.90 -17.65 0.89
CA VAL A 600 -31.57 -16.81 1.89
C VAL A 600 -30.99 -15.41 1.88
N LEU A 601 -31.80 -14.41 1.55
CA LEU A 601 -31.43 -13.00 1.56
C LEU A 601 -32.08 -12.31 2.76
N LEU A 602 -31.26 -11.98 3.79
CA LEU A 602 -31.69 -11.22 4.95
C LEU A 602 -31.46 -9.74 4.69
N LYS A 603 -32.49 -9.05 4.22
CA LYS A 603 -32.50 -7.62 3.95
C LYS A 603 -32.87 -6.85 5.22
N LEU A 604 -31.89 -6.59 6.08
CA LEU A 604 -32.09 -6.00 7.41
C LEU A 604 -31.91 -4.46 7.39
N SER A 605 -32.51 -3.78 6.43
CA SER A 605 -32.36 -2.34 6.16
C SER A 605 -32.50 -1.48 7.41
N GLN A 606 -31.40 -1.09 8.03
CA GLN A 606 -31.32 -0.35 9.30
C GLN A 606 -32.06 1.00 9.25
N GLY A 607 -32.13 1.63 8.07
CA GLY A 607 -32.86 2.88 7.87
C GLY A 607 -34.41 2.73 8.02
N LEU A 608 -34.95 1.51 7.84
CA LEU A 608 -36.39 1.22 7.90
C LEU A 608 -36.82 0.62 9.22
N ILE A 609 -36.03 -0.27 9.80
CA ILE A 609 -36.37 -0.99 11.04
C ILE A 609 -35.64 -0.47 12.29
N GLY A 610 -34.67 0.44 12.09
CA GLY A 610 -33.79 0.96 13.13
C GLY A 610 -32.54 0.09 13.32
N GLU A 611 -31.40 0.74 13.51
CA GLU A 611 -30.09 0.13 13.62
C GLU A 611 -30.01 -1.01 14.66
N GLN A 612 -30.44 -0.75 15.88
CA GLN A 612 -30.43 -1.74 16.97
C GLN A 612 -31.29 -2.98 16.66
N ASN A 613 -32.42 -2.81 15.97
CA ASN A 613 -33.28 -3.92 15.58
C ASN A 613 -32.68 -4.73 14.44
N SER A 614 -32.07 -4.06 13.46
CA SER A 614 -31.33 -4.71 12.38
C SER A 614 -30.25 -5.64 12.93
N TYR A 615 -29.44 -5.11 13.85
CA TYR A 615 -28.30 -5.86 14.43
C TYR A 615 -28.79 -7.00 15.34
N LEU A 616 -29.83 -6.76 16.14
CA LEU A 616 -30.41 -7.78 17.00
C LEU A 616 -31.03 -8.92 16.17
N LEU A 617 -31.85 -8.59 15.16
CA LEU A 617 -32.42 -9.58 14.25
C LEU A 617 -31.32 -10.40 13.53
N GLY A 618 -30.31 -9.73 12.96
CA GLY A 618 -29.19 -10.42 12.29
C GLY A 618 -28.45 -11.37 13.24
N SER A 619 -28.19 -10.93 14.47
CA SER A 619 -27.58 -11.78 15.51
C SER A 619 -28.40 -13.02 15.82
N LEU A 620 -29.73 -12.88 15.88
CA LEU A 620 -30.68 -13.97 16.17
C LEU A 620 -30.81 -14.95 15.00
N PHE A 621 -30.82 -14.43 13.74
CA PHE A 621 -30.74 -15.28 12.54
C PHE A 621 -29.45 -16.06 12.51
N LEU A 622 -28.28 -15.41 12.80
CA LEU A 622 -27.00 -16.08 12.84
C LEU A 622 -26.96 -17.21 13.89
N ALA A 623 -27.58 -17.00 15.07
CA ALA A 623 -27.73 -18.03 16.07
C ALA A 623 -28.59 -19.22 15.57
N LYS A 624 -29.65 -18.96 14.78
CA LYS A 624 -30.47 -20.02 14.15
C LYS A 624 -29.68 -20.78 13.08
N PHE A 625 -28.85 -20.12 12.24
CA PHE A 625 -27.97 -20.79 11.30
C PHE A 625 -26.94 -21.68 12.01
N ASN A 626 -26.36 -21.21 13.13
CA ASN A 626 -25.47 -22.01 13.95
C ASN A 626 -26.19 -23.26 14.55
N GLN A 627 -27.39 -23.08 15.08
CA GLN A 627 -28.23 -24.14 15.59
C GLN A 627 -28.51 -25.19 14.52
N ALA A 628 -28.93 -24.76 13.32
CA ALA A 628 -29.23 -25.64 12.20
C ALA A 628 -27.98 -26.39 11.70
N ALA A 629 -26.80 -25.73 11.72
CA ALA A 629 -25.53 -26.38 11.38
C ALA A 629 -25.16 -27.46 12.40
N LEU A 630 -25.31 -27.17 13.70
CA LEU A 630 -25.02 -28.16 14.77
C LEU A 630 -25.97 -29.38 14.69
N ALA A 631 -27.22 -29.21 14.28
CA ALA A 631 -28.16 -30.31 14.07
C ALA A 631 -27.66 -31.33 13.02
N ARG A 632 -26.88 -30.90 12.04
CA ARG A 632 -26.22 -31.79 11.05
C ARG A 632 -25.21 -32.78 11.65
N GLN A 633 -24.95 -32.68 12.97
CA GLN A 633 -24.08 -33.67 13.64
C GLN A 633 -24.64 -35.09 13.54
N SER A 634 -25.96 -35.24 13.45
CA SER A 634 -26.65 -36.51 13.25
C SER A 634 -26.51 -37.09 11.83
N GLU A 635 -26.09 -36.28 10.85
CA GLU A 635 -25.90 -36.69 9.46
C GLU A 635 -24.47 -37.22 9.23
N SER A 636 -24.30 -38.13 8.27
CA SER A 636 -22.97 -38.55 7.85
C SER A 636 -22.21 -37.39 7.19
N ARG A 637 -20.91 -37.41 7.22
CA ARG A 637 -20.06 -36.33 6.71
C ARG A 637 -20.28 -36.07 5.21
N GLU A 638 -20.48 -37.14 4.48
CA GLU A 638 -20.64 -37.15 3.02
C GLU A 638 -22.02 -36.64 2.60
N ALA A 639 -23.01 -36.76 3.47
CA ALA A 639 -24.38 -36.27 3.22
C ALA A 639 -24.55 -34.74 3.47
N ARG A 640 -23.57 -34.12 4.15
CA ARG A 640 -23.63 -32.68 4.46
C ARG A 640 -23.27 -31.85 3.25
N THR A 641 -24.24 -31.23 2.63
CA THR A 641 -24.03 -30.28 1.50
C THR A 641 -23.36 -29.00 2.03
N PRO A 642 -22.33 -28.46 1.33
CA PRO A 642 -21.72 -27.19 1.68
C PRO A 642 -22.74 -26.04 1.62
N TYR A 643 -22.79 -25.22 2.66
CA TYR A 643 -23.63 -24.03 2.72
C TYR A 643 -22.79 -22.81 3.12
N MET A 644 -22.96 -21.66 2.43
CA MET A 644 -22.10 -20.49 2.62
C MET A 644 -22.89 -19.33 3.24
N LEU A 645 -22.37 -18.81 4.35
CA LEU A 645 -22.87 -17.57 4.98
C LEU A 645 -22.01 -16.39 4.55
N TYR A 646 -22.65 -15.30 4.15
CA TYR A 646 -22.03 -14.03 3.82
C TYR A 646 -22.53 -12.97 4.80
N LEU A 647 -21.64 -12.39 5.58
CA LEU A 647 -21.94 -11.35 6.55
C LEU A 647 -21.24 -10.05 6.14
N ASP A 648 -22.02 -9.09 5.67
CA ASP A 648 -21.52 -7.73 5.51
C ASP A 648 -21.66 -6.98 6.83
N GLU A 649 -20.68 -6.11 7.14
CA GLU A 649 -20.57 -5.39 8.41
C GLU A 649 -20.77 -6.31 9.64
N PHE A 650 -20.05 -7.47 9.61
CA PHE A 650 -20.26 -8.57 10.56
C PHE A 650 -20.09 -8.16 12.03
N GLN A 651 -19.32 -7.11 12.32
CA GLN A 651 -19.15 -6.58 13.68
C GLN A 651 -20.49 -6.23 14.36
N ASN A 652 -21.54 -6.02 13.57
CA ASN A 652 -22.88 -5.72 14.06
C ASN A 652 -23.62 -6.98 14.57
N PHE A 653 -23.20 -8.18 14.12
CA PHE A 653 -23.86 -9.45 14.41
C PHE A 653 -23.08 -10.35 15.36
N ILE A 654 -22.11 -9.82 16.11
CA ILE A 654 -21.23 -10.60 16.99
C ILE A 654 -22.03 -11.21 18.14
N THR A 655 -22.00 -12.55 18.22
CA THR A 655 -22.56 -13.36 19.31
C THR A 655 -21.56 -14.48 19.63
N PRO A 656 -21.71 -15.21 20.75
CA PRO A 656 -20.93 -16.41 21.00
C PRO A 656 -21.03 -17.46 19.89
N SER A 657 -22.12 -17.44 19.10
CA SER A 657 -22.29 -18.33 17.96
C SER A 657 -21.29 -18.05 16.84
N ILE A 658 -20.93 -16.80 16.58
CA ILE A 658 -19.97 -16.49 15.50
C ILE A 658 -18.57 -17.03 15.81
N GLU A 659 -18.13 -16.97 17.07
CA GLU A 659 -16.88 -17.56 17.50
C GLU A 659 -16.88 -19.08 17.34
N ARG A 660 -17.99 -19.74 17.69
CA ARG A 660 -18.18 -21.19 17.48
C ARG A 660 -18.21 -21.56 15.99
N ILE A 661 -18.85 -20.75 15.15
CA ILE A 661 -18.84 -20.97 13.70
C ILE A 661 -17.41 -20.86 13.16
N ILE A 662 -16.69 -19.80 13.47
CA ILE A 662 -15.33 -19.56 12.99
C ILE A 662 -14.34 -20.64 13.46
N SER A 663 -14.54 -21.18 14.68
CA SER A 663 -13.65 -22.23 15.24
C SER A 663 -14.02 -23.65 14.84
N GLY A 664 -15.29 -23.94 14.48
CA GLY A 664 -15.74 -25.33 14.37
C GLY A 664 -16.75 -25.68 13.27
N ALA A 665 -17.40 -24.75 12.61
CA ALA A 665 -18.52 -25.02 11.71
C ALA A 665 -18.14 -25.75 10.41
N ARG A 666 -16.86 -25.73 10.02
CA ARG A 666 -16.34 -26.51 8.90
C ARG A 666 -16.73 -27.99 8.99
N LYS A 667 -16.78 -28.56 10.22
CA LYS A 667 -17.17 -29.96 10.44
C LYS A 667 -18.60 -30.26 10.00
N TYR A 668 -19.45 -29.23 9.96
CA TYR A 668 -20.87 -29.31 9.61
C TYR A 668 -21.15 -28.81 8.20
N ALA A 669 -20.08 -28.67 7.37
CA ALA A 669 -20.13 -28.16 6.02
C ALA A 669 -20.75 -26.72 5.93
N LEU A 670 -20.49 -25.88 6.94
CA LEU A 670 -20.87 -24.48 6.95
C LEU A 670 -19.63 -23.61 6.78
N GLY A 671 -19.55 -22.85 5.69
CA GLY A 671 -18.52 -21.84 5.43
C GLY A 671 -19.03 -20.45 5.79
N ILE A 672 -18.17 -19.58 6.32
CA ILE A 672 -18.51 -18.18 6.59
C ILE A 672 -17.54 -17.24 5.90
N THR A 673 -18.11 -16.23 5.24
CA THR A 673 -17.39 -15.07 4.70
C THR A 673 -17.80 -13.86 5.52
N ILE A 674 -16.84 -13.27 6.23
CA ILE A 674 -17.05 -12.10 7.07
C ILE A 674 -16.39 -10.89 6.46
N ALA A 675 -17.13 -9.77 6.37
CA ALA A 675 -16.60 -8.51 5.87
C ALA A 675 -16.82 -7.38 6.88
N HIS A 676 -15.82 -6.51 7.03
CA HIS A 676 -15.90 -5.31 7.87
C HIS A 676 -14.94 -4.22 7.39
N GLN A 677 -15.03 -3.03 7.99
CA GLN A 677 -14.25 -1.88 7.54
C GLN A 677 -12.90 -1.79 8.24
N GLU A 678 -12.85 -1.97 9.56
CA GLU A 678 -11.63 -1.84 10.36
C GLU A 678 -11.64 -2.79 11.57
N LEU A 679 -10.45 -3.21 12.00
CA LEU A 679 -10.27 -4.12 13.14
C LEU A 679 -10.69 -3.48 14.47
N GLY A 680 -10.63 -2.15 14.57
CA GLY A 680 -11.00 -1.39 15.76
C GLY A 680 -12.46 -1.49 16.15
N GLN A 681 -13.34 -1.86 15.22
CA GLN A 681 -14.77 -2.09 15.48
C GLN A 681 -15.04 -3.35 16.32
N ILE A 682 -14.04 -4.25 16.44
CA ILE A 682 -14.16 -5.50 17.19
C ILE A 682 -13.53 -5.32 18.56
N GLN A 683 -14.36 -5.04 19.57
CA GLN A 683 -13.89 -4.79 20.93
C GLN A 683 -13.44 -6.05 21.68
N ASP A 684 -13.98 -7.22 21.31
CA ASP A 684 -13.62 -8.50 21.92
C ASP A 684 -12.29 -9.01 21.34
N THR A 685 -11.26 -9.00 22.18
CA THR A 685 -9.90 -9.42 21.80
C THR A 685 -9.80 -10.93 21.49
N SER A 686 -10.61 -11.79 22.14
CA SER A 686 -10.66 -13.24 21.84
C SER A 686 -11.21 -13.48 20.46
N LEU A 687 -12.34 -12.85 20.14
CA LEU A 687 -12.95 -12.92 18.83
C LEU A 687 -12.03 -12.35 17.75
N LEU A 688 -11.39 -11.20 18.00
CA LEU A 688 -10.46 -10.58 17.06
C LEU A 688 -9.29 -11.51 16.74
N ASN A 689 -8.69 -12.14 17.76
CA ASN A 689 -7.63 -13.12 17.56
C ASN A 689 -8.14 -14.35 16.79
N SER A 690 -9.37 -14.79 17.06
CA SER A 690 -10.01 -15.91 16.35
C SER A 690 -10.20 -15.59 14.85
N ILE A 691 -10.63 -14.36 14.51
CA ILE A 691 -10.80 -13.88 13.13
C ILE A 691 -9.43 -13.74 12.41
N LEU A 692 -8.40 -13.33 13.13
CA LEU A 692 -7.07 -13.21 12.56
C LEU A 692 -6.36 -14.56 12.36
N SER A 693 -6.76 -15.60 13.10
CA SER A 693 -6.07 -16.91 13.10
C SER A 693 -6.78 -17.99 12.31
N ASN A 694 -8.12 -18.05 12.38
CA ASN A 694 -8.87 -19.20 11.85
C ASN A 694 -9.18 -19.15 10.35
N PRO A 695 -9.65 -18.01 9.75
CA PRO A 695 -9.92 -17.96 8.32
C PRO A 695 -8.68 -18.23 7.49
N LYS A 696 -8.75 -19.23 6.62
CA LYS A 696 -7.63 -19.58 5.74
C LYS A 696 -7.48 -18.60 4.58
N THR A 697 -8.57 -17.98 4.14
CA THR A 697 -8.54 -16.95 3.12
C THR A 697 -8.70 -15.58 3.75
N ARG A 698 -7.77 -14.66 3.46
CA ARG A 698 -7.88 -13.26 3.84
C ARG A 698 -7.77 -12.40 2.60
N ILE A 699 -8.68 -11.43 2.47
CA ILE A 699 -8.73 -10.47 1.36
C ILE A 699 -8.72 -9.07 1.96
N CYS A 700 -7.64 -8.34 1.74
CA CYS A 700 -7.44 -6.99 2.22
C CYS A 700 -7.57 -6.03 1.04
N PHE A 701 -8.62 -5.24 1.03
CA PHE A 701 -8.71 -4.03 0.21
C PHE A 701 -7.92 -2.91 0.89
N ARG A 702 -7.96 -1.70 0.35
CA ARG A 702 -7.25 -0.55 0.94
C ARG A 702 -7.58 -0.37 2.42
N LEU A 703 -6.55 -0.29 3.24
CA LEU A 703 -6.64 -0.22 4.71
C LEU A 703 -6.12 1.12 5.24
N GLY A 704 -6.59 1.49 6.44
CA GLY A 704 -5.98 2.55 7.23
C GLY A 704 -4.68 2.12 7.90
N ASP A 705 -3.91 3.10 8.41
CA ASP A 705 -2.54 2.92 8.93
C ASP A 705 -2.41 1.82 9.99
N ASN A 706 -3.31 1.81 10.98
CA ASN A 706 -3.27 0.87 12.09
C ASN A 706 -3.54 -0.58 11.66
N ASP A 707 -4.51 -0.77 10.78
CA ASP A 707 -4.90 -2.09 10.31
C ASP A 707 -3.88 -2.66 9.32
N ALA A 708 -3.37 -1.81 8.42
CA ALA A 708 -2.30 -2.19 7.50
C ALA A 708 -1.06 -2.68 8.27
N LYS A 709 -0.61 -1.93 9.28
CA LYS A 709 0.51 -2.32 10.14
C LYS A 709 0.28 -3.63 10.89
N ARG A 710 -0.96 -3.85 11.37
CA ARG A 710 -1.31 -5.06 12.12
C ARG A 710 -1.40 -6.30 11.24
N LEU A 711 -1.84 -6.13 9.98
CA LEU A 711 -2.07 -7.22 9.05
C LEU A 711 -0.85 -7.56 8.19
N GLU A 712 0.12 -6.67 8.08
CA GLU A 712 1.38 -6.86 7.34
C GLU A 712 2.07 -8.19 7.69
N SER A 713 2.18 -8.51 8.98
CA SER A 713 2.80 -9.77 9.45
C SER A 713 2.11 -11.05 8.95
N GLY A 714 0.90 -10.93 8.42
CA GLY A 714 0.14 -12.03 7.83
C GLY A 714 0.49 -12.32 6.37
N PHE A 715 1.33 -11.50 5.73
CA PHE A 715 1.79 -11.63 4.35
C PHE A 715 3.30 -11.84 4.32
N SER A 716 3.81 -12.50 3.29
CA SER A 716 5.24 -12.77 3.15
C SER A 716 5.94 -11.79 2.21
N TYR A 717 5.20 -11.20 1.28
CA TYR A 717 5.73 -10.37 0.21
C TYR A 717 5.25 -8.91 0.28
N PHE A 718 4.01 -8.69 0.70
CA PHE A 718 3.40 -7.36 0.75
C PHE A 718 3.63 -6.69 2.10
N GLU A 719 3.91 -5.38 2.06
CA GLU A 719 4.19 -4.53 3.21
C GLU A 719 3.02 -3.61 3.55
N GLN A 720 3.13 -2.86 4.64
CA GLN A 720 2.11 -1.90 5.09
C GLN A 720 1.71 -0.92 3.98
N SER A 721 2.69 -0.35 3.26
CA SER A 721 2.48 0.60 2.16
C SER A 721 1.64 0.02 1.02
N ASP A 722 1.83 -1.27 0.70
CA ASP A 722 1.07 -1.92 -0.36
C ASP A 722 -0.41 -2.05 0.00
N LEU A 723 -0.71 -2.34 1.29
CA LEU A 723 -2.08 -2.44 1.81
C LEU A 723 -2.80 -1.08 1.89
N GLN A 724 -2.05 0.03 1.96
CA GLN A 724 -2.59 1.39 2.03
C GLN A 724 -2.89 2.01 0.65
N ASN A 725 -2.16 1.59 -0.39
CA ASN A 725 -2.17 2.24 -1.71
C ASN A 725 -2.96 1.46 -2.77
N LEU A 726 -3.90 0.60 -2.35
CA LEU A 726 -4.76 -0.15 -3.28
C LEU A 726 -5.85 0.73 -3.88
N GLY A 727 -6.10 0.55 -5.17
CA GLY A 727 -7.19 1.17 -5.90
C GLY A 727 -8.57 0.54 -5.61
N ARG A 728 -9.62 1.09 -6.22
CA ARG A 728 -10.97 0.51 -6.11
C ARG A 728 -11.03 -0.83 -6.85
N GLY A 729 -11.50 -1.88 -6.19
CA GLY A 729 -11.55 -3.23 -6.73
C GLY A 729 -10.22 -3.99 -6.65
N GLU A 730 -9.15 -3.34 -6.20
CA GLU A 730 -7.87 -3.97 -5.95
C GLU A 730 -7.77 -4.47 -4.51
N ALA A 731 -7.22 -5.65 -4.35
CA ALA A 731 -7.00 -6.26 -3.05
C ALA A 731 -5.71 -7.08 -3.01
N ILE A 732 -5.18 -7.28 -1.83
CA ILE A 732 -4.13 -8.26 -1.56
C ILE A 732 -4.77 -9.41 -0.80
N MET A 733 -4.56 -10.62 -1.28
CA MET A 733 -5.15 -11.81 -0.66
C MET A 733 -4.09 -12.82 -0.21
N ARG A 734 -4.45 -13.62 0.79
CA ARG A 734 -3.70 -14.77 1.26
C ARG A 734 -4.59 -15.99 1.27
N ILE A 735 -4.07 -17.10 0.77
CA ILE A 735 -4.76 -18.40 0.74
C ILE A 735 -3.95 -19.42 1.54
N GLY A 736 -4.42 -19.80 2.69
CA GLY A 736 -3.78 -20.79 3.56
C GLY A 736 -2.59 -20.21 4.32
N SER A 737 -1.38 -20.27 3.74
CA SER A 737 -0.14 -19.76 4.35
C SER A 737 0.19 -18.33 3.94
N SER A 738 1.05 -17.66 4.71
CA SER A 738 1.55 -16.33 4.38
C SER A 738 2.37 -16.29 3.09
N SER A 739 3.00 -17.41 2.70
CA SER A 739 3.76 -17.52 1.45
C SER A 739 2.90 -17.54 0.20
N ASN A 740 1.62 -17.96 0.31
CA ASN A 740 0.68 -17.97 -0.81
C ASN A 740 -0.19 -16.69 -0.81
N ASP A 741 0.48 -15.56 -0.84
CA ASP A 741 -0.12 -14.23 -0.97
C ASP A 741 0.00 -13.74 -2.42
N CYS A 742 -1.00 -13.02 -2.90
CA CYS A 742 -1.04 -12.45 -4.24
C CYS A 742 -1.95 -11.22 -4.30
N ASN A 743 -1.79 -10.40 -5.32
CA ASN A 743 -2.74 -9.32 -5.62
C ASN A 743 -3.96 -9.87 -6.35
N LEU A 744 -5.10 -9.27 -6.11
CA LEU A 744 -6.40 -9.61 -6.68
C LEU A 744 -7.05 -8.36 -7.27
N GLN A 745 -7.44 -8.43 -8.54
CA GLN A 745 -8.36 -7.50 -9.16
C GLN A 745 -9.74 -8.12 -9.19
N THR A 746 -10.70 -7.54 -8.47
CA THR A 746 -12.07 -8.05 -8.39
C THR A 746 -12.88 -7.69 -9.63
N VAL A 747 -13.91 -8.50 -9.90
CA VAL A 747 -14.81 -8.31 -11.06
C VAL A 747 -15.90 -7.30 -10.73
N VAL A 748 -16.24 -6.47 -11.69
CA VAL A 748 -17.40 -5.57 -11.61
C VAL A 748 -18.67 -6.38 -11.83
N LEU A 749 -19.76 -6.05 -11.10
CA LEU A 749 -21.06 -6.67 -11.34
C LEU A 749 -21.59 -6.31 -12.73
N THR A 750 -21.93 -7.32 -13.51
CA THR A 750 -22.56 -7.14 -14.82
C THR A 750 -24.08 -7.26 -14.70
N ASP A 751 -24.80 -6.34 -15.32
CA ASP A 751 -26.26 -6.39 -15.35
C ASP A 751 -26.75 -7.52 -16.29
N ARG A 752 -27.98 -7.95 -16.05
CA ARG A 752 -28.68 -8.90 -16.91
C ARG A 752 -29.77 -8.18 -17.73
N ASP A 753 -30.13 -8.79 -18.86
CA ASP A 753 -31.17 -8.24 -19.73
C ASP A 753 -32.57 -8.34 -19.11
N ILE A 754 -32.80 -9.31 -18.18
CA ILE A 754 -34.10 -9.55 -17.55
C ILE A 754 -33.93 -9.55 -16.02
N ASP A 755 -34.77 -8.76 -15.37
CA ASP A 755 -34.87 -8.65 -13.91
C ASP A 755 -36.07 -9.45 -13.39
N TYR A 756 -35.80 -10.47 -12.59
CA TYR A 756 -36.81 -11.34 -11.98
C TYR A 756 -37.16 -10.96 -10.54
N SER A 757 -36.70 -9.83 -10.03
CA SER A 757 -36.82 -9.42 -8.62
C SER A 757 -38.26 -9.42 -8.14
N GLU A 758 -39.22 -8.94 -8.95
CA GLU A 758 -40.62 -8.88 -8.56
C GLU A 758 -41.25 -10.28 -8.53
N SER A 759 -40.99 -11.10 -9.55
CA SER A 759 -41.45 -12.50 -9.56
C SER A 759 -40.95 -13.31 -8.38
N ILE A 760 -39.70 -13.07 -7.94
CA ILE A 760 -39.12 -13.68 -6.74
C ILE A 760 -39.86 -13.19 -5.49
N ARG A 761 -40.15 -11.89 -5.36
CA ARG A 761 -40.87 -11.32 -4.23
C ARG A 761 -42.29 -11.88 -4.13
N GLU A 762 -43.00 -11.95 -5.24
CA GLU A 762 -44.36 -12.54 -5.28
C GLU A 762 -44.33 -14.02 -4.90
N ASN A 763 -43.39 -14.78 -5.39
CA ASN A 763 -43.24 -16.19 -5.04
C ASN A 763 -42.94 -16.37 -3.52
N VAL A 764 -42.05 -15.58 -2.96
CA VAL A 764 -41.72 -15.60 -1.51
C VAL A 764 -42.93 -15.20 -0.67
N ARG A 765 -43.71 -14.17 -1.05
CA ARG A 765 -44.94 -13.76 -0.39
C ARG A 765 -45.99 -14.87 -0.37
N SER A 766 -46.13 -15.58 -1.51
CA SER A 766 -47.12 -16.68 -1.63
C SER A 766 -46.78 -17.91 -0.76
N GLN A 767 -45.48 -18.20 -0.58
CA GLN A 767 -44.98 -19.39 0.11
C GLN A 767 -44.77 -19.16 1.61
N TYR A 768 -44.30 -17.98 2.02
CA TYR A 768 -43.81 -17.69 3.36
C TYR A 768 -44.49 -16.48 4.02
N GLY A 769 -45.13 -15.62 3.23
CA GLY A 769 -45.76 -14.41 3.72
C GLY A 769 -47.12 -14.69 4.33
N THR A 770 -47.43 -14.05 5.44
CA THR A 770 -48.75 -14.07 6.05
C THR A 770 -49.41 -12.71 5.79
N PRO A 771 -50.68 -12.66 5.31
CA PRO A 771 -51.37 -11.40 5.11
C PRO A 771 -51.39 -10.58 6.41
N ARG A 772 -51.10 -9.29 6.30
CA ARG A 772 -51.05 -8.37 7.46
C ARG A 772 -52.26 -8.43 8.35
N ALA A 773 -53.48 -8.53 7.77
CA ALA A 773 -54.74 -8.60 8.53
C ALA A 773 -54.75 -9.81 9.49
N ASP A 774 -54.25 -10.97 9.01
CA ASP A 774 -54.22 -12.20 9.82
C ASP A 774 -53.22 -12.07 10.97
N VAL A 775 -52.04 -11.39 10.70
CA VAL A 775 -51.07 -11.14 11.76
C VAL A 775 -51.56 -10.12 12.77
N GLU A 776 -52.31 -9.10 12.37
CA GLU A 776 -52.97 -8.15 13.30
C GLU A 776 -54.05 -8.84 14.14
N GLU A 777 -54.83 -9.75 13.57
CA GLU A 777 -55.80 -10.58 14.33
C GLU A 777 -55.06 -11.48 15.33
N LEU A 778 -53.97 -12.12 14.92
CA LEU A 778 -53.13 -12.93 15.81
C LEU A 778 -52.60 -12.09 16.98
N LEU A 779 -52.11 -10.89 16.73
CA LEU A 779 -51.62 -9.98 17.75
C LEU A 779 -52.70 -9.57 18.74
N LEU A 780 -53.92 -9.29 18.25
CA LEU A 780 -55.07 -9.01 19.12
C LEU A 780 -55.41 -10.20 20.02
N SER A 781 -55.30 -11.42 19.52
CA SER A 781 -55.54 -12.64 20.29
C SER A 781 -54.51 -12.87 21.41
N LEU A 782 -53.27 -12.43 21.18
CA LEU A 782 -52.17 -12.52 22.15
C LEU A 782 -52.24 -11.45 23.25
N LEU A 783 -53.00 -10.37 23.07
CA LEU A 783 -53.21 -9.36 24.10
C LEU A 783 -54.17 -9.84 25.18
N PRO A 784 -54.02 -9.39 26.44
CA PRO A 784 -54.96 -9.74 27.48
C PRO A 784 -56.33 -9.21 27.11
N LYS A 785 -57.36 -10.10 27.21
CA LYS A 785 -58.76 -9.68 27.08
C LYS A 785 -59.07 -8.71 28.22
N ILE A 786 -59.24 -7.42 27.91
CA ILE A 786 -59.65 -6.42 28.86
C ILE A 786 -61.07 -6.83 29.33
N SER A 787 -61.15 -7.47 30.49
CA SER A 787 -62.49 -7.76 31.09
C SER A 787 -63.21 -6.44 31.43
N LYS A 788 -64.37 -6.26 30.87
CA LYS A 788 -65.26 -5.09 31.07
C LYS A 788 -65.66 -4.81 32.54
N THR A 789 -64.97 -5.44 33.51
CA THR A 789 -65.41 -5.42 34.94
C THR A 789 -64.71 -4.35 35.77
N GLN A 790 -63.89 -3.44 35.16
CA GLN A 790 -63.31 -2.35 35.94
C GLN A 790 -63.80 -0.93 35.59
N LYS A 791 -64.96 -0.82 34.92
CA LYS A 791 -65.68 0.46 34.68
C LYS A 791 -66.72 0.84 35.72
N LYS A 792 -66.61 0.36 36.96
CA LYS A 792 -67.64 0.66 38.01
C LYS A 792 -67.01 1.03 39.35
N LYS A 793 -66.00 1.84 39.41
CA LYS A 793 -65.49 2.40 40.66
C LYS A 793 -64.69 3.74 40.49
N GLU A 794 -65.10 4.62 39.58
CA GLU A 794 -64.64 6.03 39.57
C GLU A 794 -65.75 6.92 38.95
N GLU A 795 -66.93 6.89 39.55
CA GLU A 795 -67.88 7.97 39.41
C GLU A 795 -68.31 8.38 40.83
N THR A 796 -67.59 9.32 41.36
CA THR A 796 -68.10 10.35 42.28
C THR A 796 -66.96 11.28 42.64
N HIS A 797 -66.92 12.42 41.99
CA HIS A 797 -66.77 13.78 42.53
C HIS A 797 -66.70 14.82 41.44
N THR A 798 -67.95 15.35 41.21
CA THR A 798 -68.31 16.80 40.96
C THR A 798 -67.48 17.60 39.91
N ALA A 799 -68.16 17.72 38.83
CA ALA A 799 -68.58 18.86 38.01
C ALA A 799 -68.10 20.28 38.40
N LYS A 800 -67.60 20.99 37.41
CA LYS A 800 -68.05 22.34 37.01
C LYS A 800 -67.56 22.63 35.55
N SER A 801 -68.63 22.58 34.68
CA SER A 801 -69.10 23.53 33.67
C SER A 801 -68.04 24.38 32.88
N ILE A 802 -67.85 24.11 31.54
CA ILE A 802 -68.60 24.62 30.34
C ILE A 802 -68.08 25.99 29.86
N PRO A 803 -68.01 26.41 28.56
CA PRO A 803 -68.51 25.80 27.32
C PRO A 803 -67.49 25.84 26.12
N SER A 804 -67.67 24.98 25.16
CA SER A 804 -68.18 25.00 23.77
C SER A 804 -67.44 25.77 22.69
N GLU A 805 -67.34 25.00 21.60
CA GLU A 805 -67.41 25.35 20.19
C GLU A 805 -66.11 25.88 19.53
N VAL A 806 -65.64 25.56 18.31
CA VAL A 806 -66.28 25.11 17.06
C VAL A 806 -65.21 24.63 16.08
N GLU A 807 -65.58 23.61 15.30
CA GLU A 807 -65.20 23.36 13.87
C GLU A 807 -63.77 23.31 13.32
N LEU A 808 -63.49 22.16 12.68
CA LEU A 808 -62.59 21.98 11.54
C LEU A 808 -62.94 22.83 10.31
N PRO A 809 -62.03 23.22 9.47
CA PRO A 809 -61.76 22.39 8.29
C PRO A 809 -60.30 22.43 7.79
N THR A 810 -59.97 21.38 7.00
CA THR A 810 -58.85 21.18 6.07
C THR A 810 -58.90 22.14 4.86
N PRO A 811 -57.93 22.08 3.89
CA PRO A 811 -56.49 22.34 3.93
C PRO A 811 -56.14 23.53 3.00
N ILE A 812 -54.86 23.99 2.89
CA ILE A 812 -54.23 24.50 1.65
C ILE A 812 -52.77 24.83 1.91
N LYS A 813 -52.01 24.62 0.88
CA LYS A 813 -50.57 24.85 0.64
C LYS A 813 -50.08 26.28 0.75
N GLU A 814 -48.76 26.36 0.96
CA GLU A 814 -47.76 27.37 0.51
C GLU A 814 -47.84 28.77 1.12
N ILE A 815 -46.69 29.18 1.63
CA ILE A 815 -45.82 30.31 1.34
C ILE A 815 -45.18 30.86 2.62
N VAL A 816 -43.87 30.67 2.65
CA VAL A 816 -42.72 31.56 2.93
C VAL A 816 -42.90 32.73 3.96
N GLU A 817 -41.89 32.72 4.84
CA GLU A 817 -41.17 33.83 5.48
C GLU A 817 -41.78 34.60 6.67
N ASP A 818 -40.89 34.57 7.60
CA ASP A 818 -40.45 35.60 8.54
C ASP A 818 -41.02 35.68 9.98
N ALA A 819 -40.01 35.72 10.82
CA ALA A 819 -39.86 36.43 12.10
C ALA A 819 -40.15 35.71 13.41
N VAL A 820 -39.02 35.19 13.97
CA VAL A 820 -38.59 35.47 15.36
C VAL A 820 -39.47 35.07 16.54
N SER A 821 -39.02 34.01 17.22
CA SER A 821 -38.70 34.13 18.65
C SER A 821 -37.75 33.02 19.08
N HIS A 822 -36.47 33.32 19.04
CA HIS A 822 -35.45 32.61 19.80
C HIS A 822 -35.68 32.80 21.28
N THR A 823 -35.86 31.73 22.02
CA THR A 823 -35.37 31.53 23.40
C THR A 823 -35.80 30.15 23.86
N ASN A 824 -34.82 29.25 23.98
CA ASN A 824 -34.73 27.99 24.73
C ASN A 824 -34.10 26.79 24.00
N LEU A 825 -33.81 26.87 22.71
CA LEU A 825 -33.03 25.79 22.05
C LEU A 825 -31.52 26.02 22.10
N ASP A 826 -31.07 27.29 22.22
CA ASP A 826 -29.65 27.63 22.20
C ASP A 826 -28.93 27.32 23.52
N VAL A 827 -29.59 27.38 24.64
CA VAL A 827 -29.01 27.04 25.97
C VAL A 827 -28.73 25.53 26.10
N GLN A 828 -29.61 24.69 25.54
CA GLN A 828 -29.38 23.25 25.55
C GLN A 828 -28.32 22.81 24.54
N LYS A 829 -28.22 23.50 23.39
CA LYS A 829 -27.21 23.24 22.38
C LYS A 829 -25.82 23.74 22.80
N GLU A 830 -25.77 24.92 23.48
CA GLU A 830 -24.50 25.42 24.07
C GLU A 830 -24.03 24.56 25.24
N THR A 831 -24.94 24.00 26.05
CA THR A 831 -24.58 23.13 27.17
C THR A 831 -24.08 21.76 26.64
N TYR A 832 -24.74 21.21 25.62
CA TYR A 832 -24.32 19.97 24.98
C TYR A 832 -22.99 20.12 24.21
N LEU A 833 -22.81 21.23 23.48
CA LEU A 833 -21.53 21.52 22.79
C LEU A 833 -20.39 21.74 23.80
N LYS A 834 -20.64 22.40 24.93
CA LYS A 834 -19.66 22.57 26.01
C LYS A 834 -19.33 21.25 26.73
N GLU A 835 -20.25 20.31 26.83
CA GLU A 835 -19.98 18.97 27.36
C GLU A 835 -19.19 18.10 26.38
N VAL A 836 -19.49 18.13 25.08
CA VAL A 836 -18.74 17.41 24.03
C VAL A 836 -17.34 17.98 23.88
N GLU A 837 -17.16 19.30 23.85
CA GLU A 837 -15.85 19.94 23.85
C GLU A 837 -15.03 19.61 25.10
N LYS A 838 -15.67 19.44 26.27
CA LYS A 838 -15.00 19.09 27.51
C LYS A 838 -14.52 17.62 27.51
N ASP A 839 -15.28 16.73 26.92
CA ASP A 839 -14.88 15.33 26.77
C ASP A 839 -13.75 15.14 25.76
N GLU A 840 -13.77 15.86 24.62
CA GLU A 840 -12.66 15.84 23.65
C GLU A 840 -11.37 16.43 24.26
N GLN A 841 -11.49 17.48 25.08
CA GLN A 841 -10.36 18.11 25.77
C GLN A 841 -9.73 17.19 26.82
N VAL A 842 -10.52 16.46 27.59
CA VAL A 842 -10.05 15.47 28.57
C VAL A 842 -9.37 14.30 27.85
N GLN A 843 -9.87 13.89 26.69
CA GLN A 843 -9.23 12.85 25.88
C GLN A 843 -7.90 13.32 25.28
N ALA A 844 -7.82 14.55 24.77
CA ALA A 844 -6.59 15.14 24.24
C ALA A 844 -5.49 15.29 25.32
N HIS A 845 -5.85 15.78 26.51
CA HIS A 845 -4.92 15.90 27.64
C HIS A 845 -4.35 14.52 28.04
N LYS A 846 -5.23 13.52 28.16
CA LYS A 846 -4.85 12.16 28.52
C LYS A 846 -4.01 11.46 27.46
N ALA A 847 -4.23 11.75 26.16
CA ALA A 847 -3.42 11.27 25.07
C ALA A 847 -1.98 11.83 25.14
N ILE A 848 -1.83 13.13 25.45
CA ILE A 848 -0.51 13.76 25.63
C ILE A 848 0.19 13.17 26.86
N GLN A 849 -0.51 12.98 28.01
CA GLN A 849 0.07 12.34 29.20
C GLN A 849 0.63 10.94 28.86
N ASN A 850 -0.16 10.09 28.18
CA ASN A 850 0.27 8.74 27.81
C ASN A 850 1.48 8.76 26.87
N TYR A 851 1.53 9.69 25.92
CA TYR A 851 2.68 9.88 25.05
C TYR A 851 3.94 10.25 25.85
N LEU A 852 3.84 11.17 26.80
CA LEU A 852 4.95 11.59 27.67
C LEU A 852 5.46 10.45 28.55
N VAL A 853 4.57 9.61 29.08
CA VAL A 853 4.93 8.39 29.83
C VAL A 853 5.76 7.46 28.95
N SER A 854 5.28 7.17 27.75
CA SER A 854 5.98 6.26 26.82
C SER A 854 7.38 6.75 26.48
N ILE A 855 7.54 8.02 26.09
CA ILE A 855 8.84 8.57 25.69
C ILE A 855 9.80 8.76 26.88
N GLY A 856 9.28 9.05 28.08
CA GLY A 856 10.07 9.15 29.31
C GLY A 856 10.64 7.80 29.73
N GLN A 857 9.79 6.76 29.77
CA GLN A 857 10.18 5.39 30.12
C GLN A 857 11.19 4.80 29.13
N GLN A 858 10.99 5.01 27.82
CA GLN A 858 11.94 4.57 26.78
C GLN A 858 13.34 5.17 26.94
N ARG A 859 13.48 6.29 27.68
CA ARG A 859 14.76 6.97 27.95
C ARG A 859 15.27 6.78 29.38
N GLY A 860 14.70 5.80 30.07
CA GLY A 860 15.13 5.44 31.42
C GLY A 860 14.77 6.45 32.52
N PHE A 861 13.75 7.29 32.31
CA PHE A 861 13.17 8.12 33.36
C PHE A 861 12.09 7.34 34.12
N ALA A 862 12.06 7.45 35.41
CA ALA A 862 10.89 7.11 36.22
C ALA A 862 9.84 8.22 36.00
N VAL A 863 8.64 7.84 35.57
CA VAL A 863 7.57 8.78 35.22
C VAL A 863 6.39 8.58 36.15
N HIS A 864 5.94 9.68 36.77
CA HIS A 864 4.76 9.70 37.62
C HIS A 864 3.73 10.70 37.05
N LEU A 865 2.47 10.32 37.08
CA LEU A 865 1.32 11.14 36.66
C LEU A 865 0.67 11.77 37.89
N GLU A 866 0.04 12.94 37.68
CA GLU A 866 -0.76 13.63 38.70
C GLU A 866 -0.04 13.73 40.07
N THR A 867 1.23 14.12 40.06
CA THR A 867 2.06 14.21 41.30
C THR A 867 1.53 15.29 42.21
N GLU A 868 1.12 14.95 43.44
CA GLU A 868 0.62 15.91 44.44
C GLU A 868 1.75 16.82 44.94
N THR A 869 1.44 18.12 45.03
CA THR A 869 2.35 19.14 45.53
C THR A 869 2.09 19.46 47.01
N THR A 870 3.07 19.97 47.73
CA THR A 870 2.94 20.38 49.14
C THR A 870 1.90 21.49 49.34
N SER A 871 1.61 22.26 48.31
CA SER A 871 0.60 23.33 48.26
C SER A 871 -0.83 22.84 47.94
N GLY A 872 -1.05 21.52 47.78
CA GLY A 872 -2.37 20.93 47.53
C GLY A 872 -2.82 20.93 46.06
N GLY A 873 -1.92 21.21 45.10
CA GLY A 873 -2.14 21.05 43.65
C GLY A 873 -1.56 19.75 43.12
N ARG A 874 -1.73 19.52 41.80
CA ARG A 874 -1.11 18.38 41.09
C ARG A 874 -0.30 18.85 39.91
N ILE A 875 0.77 18.13 39.58
CA ILE A 875 1.61 18.31 38.38
C ILE A 875 1.25 17.18 37.41
N ASP A 876 0.96 17.53 36.17
CA ASP A 876 0.46 16.57 35.19
C ASP A 876 1.40 15.39 34.97
N VAL A 877 2.71 15.64 34.78
CA VAL A 877 3.72 14.59 34.59
C VAL A 877 5.03 14.99 35.25
N THR A 878 5.62 14.11 36.04
CA THR A 878 7.00 14.30 36.56
C THR A 878 7.92 13.20 36.06
N LEU A 879 9.14 13.57 35.62
CA LEU A 879 10.17 12.65 35.16
C LEU A 879 11.41 12.76 36.02
N LYS A 880 11.91 11.61 36.48
CA LYS A 880 13.10 11.53 37.34
C LYS A 880 14.11 10.52 36.80
N ARG A 881 15.36 10.97 36.63
CA ARG A 881 16.49 10.11 36.23
C ARG A 881 17.77 10.67 36.90
N ASP A 882 18.42 9.86 37.71
CA ASP A 882 19.59 10.22 38.49
C ASP A 882 19.33 11.49 39.37
N THR A 883 20.05 12.58 39.13
CA THR A 883 19.87 13.88 39.79
C THR A 883 18.98 14.84 39.01
N THR A 884 18.37 14.39 37.89
CA THR A 884 17.55 15.23 37.02
C THR A 884 16.07 14.99 37.28
N GLU A 885 15.37 16.04 37.68
CA GLU A 885 13.92 16.06 37.88
C GLU A 885 13.31 17.12 36.97
N ILE A 886 12.28 16.72 36.22
CA ILE A 886 11.58 17.56 35.24
C ILE A 886 10.09 17.53 35.56
N ALA A 887 9.49 18.69 35.83
CA ALA A 887 8.04 18.83 35.91
C ALA A 887 7.47 19.22 34.52
N VAL A 888 6.37 18.62 34.10
CA VAL A 888 5.72 18.90 32.84
C VAL A 888 4.25 19.23 33.11
N GLU A 889 3.82 20.39 32.63
CA GLU A 889 2.41 20.81 32.61
C GLU A 889 1.89 20.80 31.17
N ILE A 890 0.62 20.38 30.99
CA ILE A 890 -0.01 20.18 29.68
C ILE A 890 -1.18 21.13 29.52
N SER A 891 -1.09 22.05 28.57
CA SER A 891 -2.14 23.03 28.28
C SER A 891 -2.85 22.67 26.95
N VAL A 892 -4.13 22.34 27.05
CA VAL A 892 -4.99 22.10 25.87
C VAL A 892 -5.83 23.35 25.60
N THR A 893 -6.57 23.87 26.60
CA THR A 893 -7.51 25.00 26.40
C THR A 893 -7.62 25.91 27.63
N ASN A 894 -6.79 25.72 28.64
CA ASN A 894 -6.84 26.52 29.84
C ASN A 894 -6.46 27.99 29.61
N THR A 895 -6.90 28.86 30.50
CA THR A 895 -6.54 30.29 30.43
C THR A 895 -5.06 30.52 30.68
N ILE A 896 -4.50 31.57 30.06
CA ILE A 896 -3.06 31.87 30.16
C ILE A 896 -2.63 32.07 31.63
N ASP A 897 -3.44 32.78 32.44
CA ASP A 897 -3.14 33.05 33.84
C ASP A 897 -3.20 31.80 34.71
N TYR A 898 -4.01 30.81 34.36
CA TYR A 898 -4.06 29.51 35.04
C TYR A 898 -2.78 28.71 34.79
N GLU A 899 -2.29 28.69 33.53
CA GLU A 899 -1.07 27.98 33.18
C GLU A 899 0.19 28.65 33.75
N VAL A 900 0.18 29.96 33.87
CA VAL A 900 1.27 30.67 34.57
C VAL A 900 1.32 30.27 36.03
N LYS A 901 0.18 30.16 36.72
CA LYS A 901 0.11 29.65 38.13
C LYS A 901 0.60 28.21 38.27
N ASN A 902 0.31 27.33 37.26
CA ASN A 902 0.84 25.98 37.24
C ASN A 902 2.36 25.96 37.11
N ILE A 903 2.94 26.83 36.30
CA ILE A 903 4.40 26.98 36.16
C ILE A 903 5.00 27.49 37.50
N GLU A 904 4.39 28.50 38.13
CA GLU A 904 4.83 29.02 39.42
C GLU A 904 4.81 27.93 40.52
N LYS A 905 3.72 27.15 40.56
CA LYS A 905 3.60 25.98 41.47
C LYS A 905 4.75 24.98 41.28
N CYS A 906 5.12 24.63 40.04
CA CYS A 906 6.27 23.74 39.80
C CYS A 906 7.62 24.33 40.21
N ILE A 907 7.78 25.65 40.11
CA ILE A 907 9.00 26.36 40.57
C ILE A 907 9.06 26.37 42.06
N ASP A 908 7.96 26.68 42.79
CA ASP A 908 7.87 26.75 44.23
C ASP A 908 8.09 25.38 44.91
N GLU A 909 7.71 24.28 44.26
CA GLU A 909 8.02 22.90 44.67
C GLU A 909 9.50 22.52 44.48
N GLY A 910 10.33 23.42 43.93
CA GLY A 910 11.76 23.23 43.83
C GLY A 910 12.25 22.50 42.58
N TYR A 911 11.40 22.25 41.60
CA TYR A 911 11.84 21.63 40.35
C TYR A 911 12.88 22.48 39.64
N SER A 912 14.00 21.88 39.31
CA SER A 912 15.09 22.56 38.62
C SER A 912 14.80 22.79 37.13
N ARG A 913 13.81 22.09 36.59
CA ARG A 913 13.39 22.16 35.17
C ARG A 913 11.90 21.98 35.06
N VAL A 914 11.24 22.91 34.37
CA VAL A 914 9.82 22.89 34.11
C VAL A 914 9.60 22.95 32.58
N PHE A 915 8.72 22.14 32.05
CA PHE A 915 8.38 22.17 30.65
C PHE A 915 6.86 22.33 30.47
N MET A 916 6.44 23.40 29.78
CA MET A 916 5.05 23.67 29.45
C MET A 916 4.79 23.17 28.02
N ILE A 917 3.83 22.24 27.87
CA ILE A 917 3.47 21.62 26.60
C ILE A 917 2.11 22.13 26.11
N SER A 918 2.07 22.60 24.87
CA SER A 918 0.82 22.87 24.16
C SER A 918 1.00 22.64 22.66
N GLU A 919 -0.04 22.17 21.97
CA GLU A 919 -0.03 21.99 20.51
C GLU A 919 -0.18 23.30 19.74
N SER A 920 -0.81 24.32 20.34
CA SER A 920 -1.00 25.63 19.73
C SER A 920 0.23 26.53 19.93
N LYS A 921 0.93 26.84 18.84
CA LYS A 921 2.09 27.79 18.86
C LYS A 921 1.71 29.19 19.37
N VAL A 922 0.49 29.64 19.04
CA VAL A 922 0.02 30.97 19.47
C VAL A 922 -0.21 30.96 20.97
N HIS A 923 -0.87 29.92 21.49
CA HIS A 923 -1.14 29.76 22.90
C HIS A 923 0.17 29.63 23.72
N THR A 924 1.08 28.78 23.26
CA THR A 924 2.41 28.63 23.84
C THR A 924 3.19 29.95 23.94
N ASN A 925 3.15 30.78 22.88
CA ASN A 925 3.84 32.07 22.87
C ASN A 925 3.20 33.08 23.85
N ASN A 926 1.88 33.05 23.99
CA ASN A 926 1.17 33.92 24.93
C ASN A 926 1.47 33.53 26.39
N ILE A 927 1.46 32.22 26.72
CA ILE A 927 1.86 31.72 28.04
C ILE A 927 3.31 32.12 28.32
N LYS A 928 4.21 31.93 27.37
CA LYS A 928 5.64 32.28 27.51
C LYS A 928 5.84 33.78 27.75
N LYS A 929 5.10 34.65 27.05
CA LYS A 929 5.17 36.08 27.25
C LYS A 929 4.71 36.47 28.65
N ARG A 930 3.56 35.93 29.07
CA ARG A 930 2.96 36.20 30.38
C ARG A 930 3.83 35.67 31.54
N THR A 931 4.38 34.46 31.38
CA THR A 931 5.34 33.88 32.39
C THR A 931 6.58 34.75 32.53
N LYS A 932 7.10 35.34 31.45
CA LYS A 932 8.25 36.22 31.49
C LYS A 932 7.97 37.53 32.24
N GLU A 933 6.72 37.97 32.27
CA GLU A 933 6.28 39.18 32.97
C GLU A 933 6.06 38.95 34.47
N THR A 934 5.68 37.72 34.88
CA THR A 934 5.28 37.39 36.26
C THR A 934 6.37 36.69 37.06
N VAL A 935 7.19 35.82 36.45
CA VAL A 935 8.21 34.99 37.10
C VAL A 935 9.56 35.70 37.10
N ARG A 936 10.36 35.57 38.20
CA ARG A 936 11.69 36.14 38.29
C ARG A 936 12.62 35.65 37.19
N GLU A 937 13.49 36.49 36.65
CA GLU A 937 14.38 36.18 35.52
C GLU A 937 15.26 34.91 35.76
N GLN A 938 15.66 34.63 36.98
CA GLN A 938 16.42 33.44 37.34
C GLN A 938 15.57 32.16 37.22
N ASP A 939 14.30 32.22 37.59
CA ASP A 939 13.38 31.11 37.59
C ASP A 939 12.78 30.87 36.17
N PHE A 940 12.61 31.94 35.40
CA PHE A 940 12.22 31.83 34.01
C PHE A 940 13.21 31.02 33.14
N LYS A 941 14.52 31.02 33.49
CA LYS A 941 15.56 30.21 32.83
C LYS A 941 15.35 28.70 33.02
N LYS A 942 14.62 28.30 34.05
CA LYS A 942 14.28 26.89 34.33
C LYS A 942 13.14 26.38 33.50
N VAL A 943 12.33 27.29 32.91
CA VAL A 943 11.12 26.96 32.18
C VAL A 943 11.38 26.86 30.66
N LYS A 944 10.89 25.79 30.06
CA LYS A 944 10.88 25.56 28.61
C LYS A 944 9.44 25.46 28.12
N PHE A 945 9.23 25.85 26.87
CA PHE A 945 7.92 25.87 26.24
C PHE A 945 8.00 25.17 24.89
N GLY A 946 7.01 24.35 24.55
CA GLY A 946 6.98 23.72 23.24
C GLY A 946 5.89 22.67 23.05
N SER A 947 5.88 22.07 21.86
CA SER A 947 5.01 20.95 21.54
C SER A 947 5.53 19.60 22.09
N PRO A 948 4.70 18.53 22.10
CA PRO A 948 5.16 17.19 22.50
C PRO A 948 6.41 16.72 21.73
N ALA A 949 6.51 17.03 20.43
CA ALA A 949 7.67 16.70 19.60
C ALA A 949 8.94 17.49 20.00
N GLN A 950 8.78 18.75 20.41
CA GLN A 950 9.89 19.56 20.92
C GLN A 950 10.36 19.09 22.30
N PHE A 951 9.45 18.56 23.13
CA PHE A 951 9.81 17.91 24.38
C PHE A 951 10.64 16.65 24.16
N LEU A 952 10.30 15.83 23.18
CA LEU A 952 11.11 14.70 22.74
C LEU A 952 12.55 15.12 22.37
N THR A 953 12.67 16.21 21.60
CA THR A 953 13.98 16.77 21.22
C THR A 953 14.74 17.27 22.45
N TYR A 954 14.02 17.83 23.41
CA TYR A 954 14.59 18.27 24.68
C TYR A 954 15.11 17.09 25.52
N LEU A 955 14.36 16.01 25.67
CA LEU A 955 14.81 14.79 26.34
C LEU A 955 16.05 14.17 25.66
N ASN A 956 16.10 14.16 24.32
CA ASN A 956 17.26 13.69 23.57
C ASN A 956 18.53 14.52 23.81
N SER A 957 18.41 15.75 24.35
CA SER A 957 19.57 16.57 24.70
C SER A 957 20.32 16.05 25.93
N PHE A 958 19.67 15.24 26.77
CA PHE A 958 20.30 14.59 27.93
C PHE A 958 21.12 13.36 27.57
N ASP A 959 20.88 12.76 26.41
CA ASP A 959 21.63 11.59 25.92
C ASP A 959 22.81 11.99 25.02
N ARG A 960 22.99 13.29 24.72
CA ARG A 960 24.14 13.79 23.96
C ARG A 960 25.38 13.82 24.87
N LYS A 961 26.37 12.93 24.61
CA LYS A 961 27.70 13.03 25.14
C LYS A 961 28.34 14.39 24.81
N PRO A 962 29.21 14.97 25.64
CA PRO A 962 29.78 16.28 25.39
C PRO A 962 30.53 16.31 24.07
N LYS A 963 30.40 17.43 23.33
CA LYS A 963 31.04 17.63 22.02
C LYS A 963 32.55 17.46 22.14
N GLU A 964 33.11 16.45 21.50
CA GLU A 964 34.56 16.22 21.40
C GLU A 964 35.26 17.43 20.76
N LYS A 965 36.33 17.89 21.35
CA LYS A 965 37.20 18.89 20.77
C LYS A 965 38.00 18.27 19.65
N VAL A 966 37.63 18.63 18.40
CA VAL A 966 38.37 18.21 17.22
C VAL A 966 39.77 18.88 17.20
N LYS A 967 40.85 18.12 17.41
CA LYS A 967 42.22 18.58 17.21
C LYS A 967 42.59 18.54 15.72
N ARG A 968 43.20 19.61 15.21
CA ARG A 968 43.83 19.63 13.88
C ARG A 968 45.28 19.19 14.00
N VAL A 969 45.66 18.16 13.26
CA VAL A 969 47.05 17.71 13.15
C VAL A 969 47.45 17.78 11.69
N ARG A 970 48.44 18.59 11.36
CA ARG A 970 48.96 18.81 9.96
C ARG A 970 47.89 19.13 8.92
N GLY A 971 46.88 19.97 9.28
CA GLY A 971 45.86 20.44 8.35
C GLY A 971 44.62 19.53 8.22
N TYR A 972 44.64 18.31 8.75
CA TYR A 972 43.54 17.35 8.67
C TYR A 972 42.70 17.31 9.93
N ARG A 973 41.33 17.14 9.78
CA ARG A 973 40.44 16.91 10.92
C ARG A 973 40.51 15.44 11.34
N VAL A 974 41.01 15.15 12.56
CA VAL A 974 41.05 13.79 13.07
C VAL A 974 39.96 13.62 14.12
N LYS A 975 39.07 12.65 13.94
CA LYS A 975 38.15 12.17 14.98
C LYS A 975 38.86 11.12 15.81
N SER A 976 39.06 11.36 17.11
CA SER A 976 39.45 10.33 18.07
C SER A 976 38.21 9.87 18.85
N ASN A 977 37.83 8.62 18.72
CA ASN A 977 36.86 7.99 19.59
C ASN A 977 37.60 7.44 20.82
N GLN A 978 37.38 8.02 21.96
CA GLN A 978 37.77 7.39 23.24
C GLN A 978 36.67 6.37 23.59
N VAL A 979 37.04 5.09 23.53
CA VAL A 979 36.27 4.01 24.13
C VAL A 979 36.86 3.81 25.53
N ASP A 980 36.06 3.97 26.57
CA ASP A 980 36.45 3.60 27.95
C ASP A 980 36.55 2.07 27.99
N VAL A 981 37.75 1.57 27.86
CA VAL A 981 38.09 0.15 28.01
C VAL A 981 38.72 0.02 29.37
N ASN A 982 38.28 -0.95 30.17
CA ASN A 982 38.86 -1.32 31.46
C ASN A 982 40.38 -1.44 31.32
N ASP A 983 41.14 -0.88 32.24
CA ASP A 983 42.62 -0.77 32.23
C ASP A 983 43.36 -2.08 31.94
N ASN A 984 42.80 -3.24 32.28
CA ASN A 984 43.36 -4.56 32.00
C ASN A 984 43.20 -5.03 30.52
N GLU A 985 42.12 -4.63 29.83
CA GLU A 985 41.95 -4.94 28.40
C GLU A 985 42.78 -4.01 27.52
N ALA A 986 43.00 -2.76 27.92
CA ALA A 986 43.84 -1.80 27.20
C ALA A 986 45.32 -2.23 27.22
N LYS A 987 45.82 -2.76 28.31
CA LYS A 987 47.19 -3.31 28.42
C LYS A 987 47.38 -4.56 27.56
N SER A 988 46.38 -5.44 27.50
CA SER A 988 46.41 -6.66 26.65
C SER A 988 46.35 -6.33 25.14
N ARG A 989 45.55 -5.34 24.72
CA ARG A 989 45.49 -4.88 23.33
C ARG A 989 46.73 -4.13 22.88
N ASN A 990 47.27 -3.28 23.71
CA ASN A 990 48.54 -2.57 23.43
C ASN A 990 49.72 -3.53 23.24
N SER A 991 49.81 -4.59 24.07
CA SER A 991 50.82 -5.64 23.92
C SER A 991 50.67 -6.38 22.56
N LYS A 992 49.43 -6.73 22.14
CA LYS A 992 49.19 -7.39 20.85
C LYS A 992 49.49 -6.48 19.67
N ILE A 993 49.21 -5.19 19.78
CA ILE A 993 49.52 -4.20 18.73
C ILE A 993 51.02 -3.99 18.59
N GLN A 994 51.75 -3.91 19.74
CA GLN A 994 53.22 -3.86 19.70
C GLN A 994 53.84 -5.10 19.09
N ASP A 995 53.32 -6.29 19.35
CA ASP A 995 53.79 -7.54 18.71
C ASP A 995 53.54 -7.59 17.21
N ILE A 996 52.41 -7.06 16.76
CA ILE A 996 52.09 -6.97 15.32
C ILE A 996 53.02 -5.97 14.60
N ILE A 997 53.32 -4.84 15.21
CA ILE A 997 54.26 -3.82 14.68
C ILE A 997 55.67 -4.36 14.65
N LEU A 998 56.14 -5.07 15.70
CA LEU A 998 57.44 -5.69 15.74
C LEU A 998 57.61 -6.82 14.69
N ARG A 999 56.54 -7.56 14.37
CA ARG A 999 56.57 -8.57 13.32
C ARG A 999 56.58 -7.97 11.91
N SER A 1000 55.90 -6.83 11.70
CA SER A 1000 55.92 -6.12 10.42
C SER A 1000 57.25 -5.46 10.10
N VAL A 1001 57.96 -4.94 11.11
CA VAL A 1001 59.29 -4.31 10.96
C VAL A 1001 60.41 -5.35 10.72
N LYS A 1002 60.25 -6.62 11.19
CA LYS A 1002 61.23 -7.72 10.95
C LYS A 1002 61.10 -8.41 9.60
N LYS A 1003 60.19 -8.02 8.74
CA LYS A 1003 59.96 -8.63 7.41
C LYS A 1003 60.47 -7.80 6.20
N THR A 1004 61.28 -6.79 6.42
CA THR A 1004 61.98 -6.11 5.33
C THR A 1004 63.31 -6.82 5.06
N PRO A 1005 63.50 -7.51 3.91
CA PRO A 1005 64.80 -8.07 3.59
C PRO A 1005 65.78 -6.95 3.25
N LYS A 1006 66.95 -6.94 3.91
CA LYS A 1006 68.09 -6.16 3.46
C LYS A 1006 68.50 -6.66 2.09
N LYS A 1007 68.35 -5.84 1.06
CA LYS A 1007 69.07 -6.03 -0.18
C LYS A 1007 70.47 -5.53 0.03
N GLY A 1008 71.44 -6.44 -0.17
CA GLY A 1008 72.81 -6.12 -0.53
C GLY A 1008 72.88 -5.67 -2.00
#